data_8abf5de0bdc0d7bdae2906e8896e6a3a
#
_entry.id   8abf5de0bdc0d7bdae2906e8896e6a3a
#
_cell.length_a   1.000
_cell.length_b   1.000
_cell.length_c   1.000
_cell.angle_alpha   90.00
_cell.angle_beta   90.00
_cell.angle_gamma   90.00
#
_symmetry.space_group_name_H-M   'P 1'
#
loop_
_entity.id
_entity.type
_entity.pdbx_description
1 polymer ?
#
loop_
_entity_poly.entity_id
_entity_poly.type
_entity_poly.pdbx_seq_one_letter_code
_entity_poly.pdbx_strand_id
1 'polypeptide(L)'
;MRTKENKGVTLIALAVTIIVMLILAGVTISTLTGNSGITSNASLSKMMNELAKYKEEVELYKATKNVENEGFLGESLSAGKDSINYNIKSDEEIGNIKNIIPDITDEYIDILQIVKGELLIKTKDKKQIKAAQSVGIQINPYDITDDGELLSSNGNLLLVDSEGNLSLPDSVNKVGYGAFSNVEGLKTIIIPESVTEIGDYAFSYNQTLEKVIIKGNLTRIGNAAFDGANNLKEINLPDSINYIGERAFRCTSLTQVVLPKNLQNLQYDTFNACNKLKDVVLNEGLENMATYAFGGTAIEKIVLTSTIESINSSTFISCKNLKEIDVSKNNNFIFESNILFDKNKTNILFISTIALKNTNTFSIPEGIKSYSTDISGMTNIKKIIIPASLTDINPNKLPKSIESIEIKNGNKTLLYENGFLYNSSQTLIMCCSKEKDITVPEGIKTIGALSFKQATNVENVVFPDSLVSIQDRVFEGASNIKRIDIGKNVNNISPIFKRRNYNGVVNIDKENTNYVIENNILYKLNNGKKERLVAVLTENTNNIEISKEVNIIGTNAFFGQKSMTQIIIPKGVTSIEGGAFSECSKLERVEIPNTVTDIANTAFSAESFNLSEIIIHNKENSIAGAPWGAAKGMKVVQWVGK
;
A
#
# COMPACT_ATOMS: atom_id res chain seq x y z
N MET A 1 58.47 -24.29 -48.37
CA MET A 1 57.48 -25.27 -47.89
C MET A 1 57.86 -25.71 -46.50
N ARG A 2 57.27 -25.14 -45.49
CA ARG A 2 57.33 -25.65 -44.09
C ARG A 2 56.04 -25.28 -43.38
N THR A 3 55.21 -26.23 -43.26
CA THR A 3 54.32 -26.60 -42.15
C THR A 3 53.57 -25.50 -41.41
N LYS A 4 52.32 -25.23 -41.88
CA LYS A 4 51.29 -24.45 -41.21
C LYS A 4 50.24 -25.33 -40.48
N GLU A 5 50.46 -26.65 -40.39
CA GLU A 5 49.42 -27.59 -39.89
C GLU A 5 49.42 -27.84 -38.40
N ASN A 6 50.41 -27.38 -37.63
CA ASN A 6 50.46 -27.75 -36.19
C ASN A 6 50.00 -26.65 -35.21
N LYS A 7 49.51 -25.49 -35.67
CA LYS A 7 49.05 -24.43 -34.76
C LYS A 7 47.55 -24.50 -34.43
N GLY A 8 46.73 -25.08 -35.30
CA GLY A 8 45.29 -25.18 -35.09
C GLY A 8 44.91 -26.24 -34.03
N VAL A 9 45.56 -27.41 -34.08
CA VAL A 9 45.28 -28.51 -33.14
C VAL A 9 45.72 -28.19 -31.71
N THR A 10 46.78 -27.39 -31.55
CA THR A 10 47.28 -26.95 -30.24
C THR A 10 46.37 -25.92 -29.59
N LEU A 11 45.69 -25.08 -30.36
CA LEU A 11 44.78 -24.05 -29.82
C LEU A 11 43.45 -24.67 -29.39
N ILE A 12 42.94 -25.63 -30.16
CA ILE A 12 41.72 -26.37 -29.79
C ILE A 12 41.99 -27.29 -28.56
N ALA A 13 43.10 -27.97 -28.50
CA ALA A 13 43.51 -28.76 -27.35
C ALA A 13 43.76 -27.89 -26.12
N LEU A 14 44.31 -26.69 -26.28
CA LEU A 14 44.50 -25.72 -25.19
C LEU A 14 43.16 -25.15 -24.70
N ALA A 15 42.25 -24.79 -25.61
CA ALA A 15 40.91 -24.28 -25.25
C ALA A 15 40.10 -25.33 -24.55
N VAL A 16 40.09 -26.58 -25.04
CA VAL A 16 39.42 -27.72 -24.36
C VAL A 16 40.04 -28.00 -22.99
N THR A 17 41.37 -27.94 -22.87
CA THR A 17 42.06 -28.14 -21.59
C THR A 17 41.76 -27.02 -20.59
N ILE A 18 41.67 -25.77 -21.04
CA ILE A 18 41.29 -24.62 -20.20
C ILE A 18 39.83 -24.75 -19.75
N ILE A 19 38.94 -25.14 -20.65
CA ILE A 19 37.50 -25.36 -20.32
C ILE A 19 37.37 -26.50 -19.32
N VAL A 20 38.04 -27.62 -19.51
CA VAL A 20 38.04 -28.76 -18.58
C VAL A 20 38.66 -28.39 -17.22
N MET A 21 39.73 -27.57 -17.21
CA MET A 21 40.31 -27.10 -15.94
C MET A 21 39.42 -26.09 -15.23
N LEU A 22 38.70 -25.22 -15.94
CA LEU A 22 37.72 -24.29 -15.34
C LEU A 22 36.50 -25.05 -14.76
N ILE A 23 36.07 -26.11 -15.43
CA ILE A 23 34.98 -26.97 -14.96
C ILE A 23 35.43 -27.78 -13.73
N LEU A 24 36.64 -28.34 -13.74
CA LEU A 24 37.20 -29.06 -12.58
C LEU A 24 37.52 -28.17 -11.39
N ALA A 25 37.84 -26.89 -11.61
CA ALA A 25 38.07 -25.93 -10.54
C ALA A 25 36.78 -25.38 -9.92
N GLY A 26 35.64 -25.47 -10.62
CA GLY A 26 34.32 -25.04 -10.14
C GLY A 26 33.56 -26.03 -9.27
N VAL A 27 33.96 -27.31 -9.26
CA VAL A 27 33.30 -28.36 -8.47
C VAL A 27 34.08 -28.64 -7.19
N THR A 28 34.21 -27.69 -6.31
CA THR A 28 34.49 -28.00 -4.91
C THR A 28 33.19 -28.39 -4.24
N ILE A 29 33.03 -29.72 -4.05
CA ILE A 29 31.99 -30.30 -3.21
C ILE A 29 32.19 -29.77 -1.79
N SER A 30 31.49 -28.69 -1.42
CA SER A 30 31.36 -28.33 -0.02
C SER A 30 30.48 -29.38 0.64
N THR A 31 31.10 -30.18 1.52
CA THR A 31 30.43 -31.16 2.34
C THR A 31 29.25 -30.57 3.08
N LEU A 32 28.04 -30.89 2.62
CA LEU A 32 26.79 -30.61 3.30
C LEU A 32 26.66 -31.48 4.54
N THR A 33 27.17 -31.02 5.66
CA THR A 33 26.84 -31.54 6.98
C THR A 33 25.55 -30.91 7.46
N GLY A 34 24.42 -31.55 7.22
CA GLY A 34 23.11 -31.23 7.76
C GLY A 34 22.25 -32.50 7.82
N ASN A 35 21.65 -32.73 8.97
CA ASN A 35 20.85 -33.91 9.35
C ASN A 35 19.63 -34.14 8.43
N SER A 36 19.85 -34.74 7.26
CA SER A 36 18.81 -35.38 6.45
C SER A 36 19.36 -36.67 5.89
N GLY A 37 18.60 -37.75 6.00
CA GLY A 37 19.05 -39.13 5.85
C GLY A 37 19.83 -39.39 4.57
N ILE A 38 20.76 -40.36 4.64
CA ILE A 38 21.73 -40.80 3.62
C ILE A 38 21.08 -40.97 2.23
N THR A 39 19.83 -41.40 2.15
CA THR A 39 19.09 -41.63 0.90
C THR A 39 18.68 -40.34 0.18
N SER A 40 18.37 -39.25 0.91
CA SER A 40 17.99 -37.98 0.31
C SER A 40 19.20 -37.24 -0.27
N ASN A 41 20.37 -37.40 0.35
CA ASN A 41 21.63 -36.81 -0.13
C ASN A 41 22.17 -37.57 -1.36
N ALA A 42 22.02 -38.87 -1.44
CA ALA A 42 22.39 -39.65 -2.62
C ALA A 42 21.56 -39.28 -3.86
N SER A 43 20.25 -39.10 -3.69
CA SER A 43 19.35 -38.64 -4.77
C SER A 43 19.70 -37.22 -5.25
N LEU A 44 19.97 -36.30 -4.33
CA LEU A 44 20.37 -34.93 -4.69
C LEU A 44 21.73 -34.90 -5.41
N SER A 45 22.70 -35.66 -4.94
CA SER A 45 24.01 -35.77 -5.58
C SER A 45 23.93 -36.38 -6.98
N LYS A 46 23.05 -37.39 -7.19
CA LYS A 46 22.80 -37.95 -8.52
C LYS A 46 22.23 -36.87 -9.47
N MET A 47 21.18 -36.15 -9.06
CA MET A 47 20.59 -35.05 -9.84
C MET A 47 21.64 -33.98 -10.18
N MET A 48 22.47 -33.57 -9.22
CA MET A 48 23.53 -32.58 -9.45
C MET A 48 24.53 -33.07 -10.51
N ASN A 49 24.94 -34.34 -10.46
CA ASN A 49 25.89 -34.89 -11.43
C ASN A 49 25.28 -34.96 -12.84
N GLU A 50 24.02 -35.38 -12.97
CA GLU A 50 23.32 -35.43 -14.25
C GLU A 50 23.15 -34.03 -14.84
N LEU A 51 22.66 -33.06 -14.06
CA LEU A 51 22.48 -31.68 -14.50
C LEU A 51 23.81 -30.98 -14.84
N ALA A 52 24.88 -31.26 -14.09
CA ALA A 52 26.21 -30.74 -14.41
C ALA A 52 26.72 -31.29 -15.75
N LYS A 53 26.50 -32.59 -16.03
CA LYS A 53 26.82 -33.20 -17.32
C LYS A 53 26.06 -32.56 -18.47
N TYR A 54 24.74 -32.38 -18.33
CA TYR A 54 23.89 -31.75 -19.36
C TYR A 54 24.32 -30.31 -19.64
N LYS A 55 24.68 -29.56 -18.61
CA LYS A 55 25.22 -28.20 -18.77
C LYS A 55 26.52 -28.20 -19.56
N GLU A 56 27.43 -29.13 -19.25
CA GLU A 56 28.70 -29.29 -19.97
C GLU A 56 28.47 -29.61 -21.46
N GLU A 57 27.52 -30.47 -21.77
CA GLU A 57 27.16 -30.84 -23.14
C GLU A 57 26.61 -29.65 -23.93
N VAL A 58 25.77 -28.79 -23.31
CA VAL A 58 25.27 -27.56 -23.93
C VAL A 58 26.42 -26.58 -24.18
N GLU A 59 27.31 -26.37 -23.23
CA GLU A 59 28.46 -25.47 -23.39
C GLU A 59 29.43 -25.97 -24.48
N LEU A 60 29.64 -27.30 -24.57
CA LEU A 60 30.44 -27.90 -25.62
C LEU A 60 29.81 -27.73 -27.00
N TYR A 61 28.47 -27.89 -27.10
CA TYR A 61 27.74 -27.66 -28.35
C TYR A 61 27.85 -26.19 -28.79
N LYS A 62 27.68 -25.25 -27.86
CA LYS A 62 27.89 -23.80 -28.13
C LYS A 62 29.30 -23.52 -28.65
N ALA A 63 30.32 -24.07 -27.97
CA ALA A 63 31.70 -23.87 -28.38
C ALA A 63 31.97 -24.46 -29.78
N THR A 64 31.42 -25.62 -30.10
CA THR A 64 31.54 -26.26 -31.41
C THR A 64 30.86 -25.40 -32.50
N LYS A 65 29.66 -24.92 -32.25
CA LYS A 65 28.91 -24.04 -33.20
C LYS A 65 29.62 -22.70 -33.41
N ASN A 66 30.19 -22.13 -32.37
CA ASN A 66 30.99 -20.91 -32.49
C ASN A 66 32.23 -21.15 -33.37
N VAL A 67 32.91 -22.29 -33.24
CA VAL A 67 34.05 -22.65 -34.09
C VAL A 67 33.64 -22.90 -35.55
N GLU A 68 32.47 -23.53 -35.77
CA GLU A 68 31.92 -23.75 -37.12
C GLU A 68 31.53 -22.45 -37.83
N ASN A 69 30.98 -21.45 -37.09
CA ASN A 69 30.50 -20.18 -37.63
C ASN A 69 31.63 -19.14 -37.78
N GLU A 70 32.65 -19.20 -36.95
CA GLU A 70 33.80 -18.27 -37.00
C GLU A 70 34.82 -18.64 -38.09
N GLY A 71 34.48 -19.26 -39.17
CA GLY A 71 35.37 -19.59 -40.26
C GLY A 71 36.59 -18.66 -40.37
N PHE A 72 37.66 -18.99 -39.68
CA PHE A 72 39.04 -18.52 -39.67
C PHE A 72 39.37 -17.00 -39.82
N LEU A 73 38.38 -16.11 -39.75
CA LEU A 73 38.60 -14.64 -39.79
C LEU A 73 37.73 -13.98 -38.71
N GLY A 74 38.37 -13.58 -37.61
CA GLY A 74 37.82 -12.99 -36.38
C GLY A 74 36.83 -11.83 -36.58
N GLU A 75 35.58 -12.14 -36.84
CA GLU A 75 34.48 -11.24 -36.59
C GLU A 75 33.67 -11.79 -35.42
N SER A 76 33.69 -11.08 -34.32
CA SER A 76 32.91 -11.30 -33.12
C SER A 76 31.45 -11.46 -33.50
N LEU A 77 30.82 -12.61 -33.14
CA LEU A 77 29.39 -12.83 -33.24
C LEU A 77 28.68 -11.75 -32.42
N SER A 78 28.16 -10.74 -33.11
CA SER A 78 27.21 -9.80 -32.54
C SER A 78 25.98 -10.62 -32.10
N ALA A 79 25.66 -10.55 -30.82
CA ALA A 79 24.47 -11.15 -30.22
C ALA A 79 23.23 -10.76 -31.04
N GLY A 80 22.74 -11.64 -31.93
CA GLY A 80 21.53 -11.28 -32.67
C GLY A 80 21.03 -12.22 -33.75
N LYS A 81 21.78 -13.20 -34.26
CA LYS A 81 21.30 -13.95 -35.42
C LYS A 81 21.09 -15.47 -35.26
N ASP A 82 21.69 -16.15 -34.30
CA ASP A 82 21.46 -17.58 -34.08
C ASP A 82 21.30 -17.86 -32.59
N SER A 83 20.21 -17.37 -31.99
CA SER A 83 19.82 -17.82 -30.66
C SER A 83 19.27 -19.24 -30.76
N ILE A 84 19.99 -20.21 -30.19
CA ILE A 84 19.49 -21.59 -30.05
C ILE A 84 18.38 -21.53 -29.01
N ASN A 85 17.11 -21.48 -29.47
CA ASN A 85 15.92 -21.52 -28.62
C ASN A 85 15.19 -22.82 -28.92
N TYR A 86 15.22 -23.76 -27.97
CA TYR A 86 14.43 -24.98 -28.05
C TYR A 86 13.46 -25.02 -26.86
N ASN A 87 12.18 -24.98 -27.19
CA ASN A 87 11.08 -25.12 -26.24
C ASN A 87 10.46 -26.50 -26.47
N ILE A 88 10.52 -27.39 -25.51
CA ILE A 88 10.16 -28.80 -25.67
C ILE A 88 8.62 -28.92 -25.67
N LYS A 89 7.99 -28.88 -26.86
CA LYS A 89 6.56 -29.17 -27.02
C LYS A 89 6.22 -30.06 -28.22
N SER A 90 7.21 -30.45 -29.02
CA SER A 90 7.00 -31.32 -30.17
C SER A 90 8.07 -32.41 -30.27
N ASP A 91 7.78 -33.51 -30.96
CA ASP A 91 8.75 -34.61 -31.23
C ASP A 91 9.99 -34.10 -31.97
N GLU A 92 9.86 -33.04 -32.78
CA GLU A 92 10.97 -32.40 -33.47
C GLU A 92 11.90 -31.67 -32.50
N GLU A 93 11.36 -30.98 -31.50
CA GLU A 93 12.11 -30.27 -30.46
C GLU A 93 12.82 -31.25 -29.51
N ILE A 94 12.18 -32.35 -29.16
CA ILE A 94 12.81 -33.46 -28.40
C ILE A 94 14.00 -34.02 -29.16
N GLY A 95 13.85 -34.20 -30.48
CA GLY A 95 14.95 -34.65 -31.33
C GLY A 95 16.14 -33.68 -31.33
N ASN A 96 15.89 -32.39 -31.31
CA ASN A 96 16.89 -31.33 -31.28
C ASN A 96 17.66 -31.32 -29.95
N ILE A 97 16.97 -31.48 -28.81
CA ILE A 97 17.66 -31.58 -27.50
C ILE A 97 18.53 -32.82 -27.42
N LYS A 98 18.08 -33.98 -27.90
CA LYS A 98 18.89 -35.22 -27.95
C LYS A 98 20.12 -35.07 -28.84
N ASN A 99 20.10 -34.19 -29.83
CA ASN A 99 21.27 -33.86 -30.63
C ASN A 99 22.30 -33.03 -29.85
N ILE A 100 21.88 -32.30 -28.83
CA ILE A 100 22.74 -31.46 -27.98
C ILE A 100 23.13 -32.19 -26.72
N ILE A 101 22.19 -32.91 -26.11
CA ILE A 101 22.35 -33.74 -24.89
C ILE A 101 21.95 -35.15 -25.23
N PRO A 102 22.86 -35.98 -25.83
CA PRO A 102 22.51 -37.32 -26.34
C PRO A 102 21.99 -38.29 -25.27
N ASP A 103 22.49 -38.16 -24.05
CA ASP A 103 22.17 -39.05 -22.93
C ASP A 103 21.10 -38.48 -21.99
N ILE A 104 20.31 -37.45 -22.42
CA ILE A 104 19.24 -36.90 -21.59
C ILE A 104 18.20 -37.97 -21.25
N THR A 105 17.88 -38.10 -19.98
CA THR A 105 16.88 -39.08 -19.51
C THR A 105 15.48 -38.51 -19.60
N ASP A 106 14.45 -39.36 -19.70
CA ASP A 106 13.05 -38.96 -19.80
C ASP A 106 12.61 -38.08 -18.60
N GLU A 107 13.21 -38.28 -17.41
CA GLU A 107 12.96 -37.44 -16.21
C GLU A 107 13.30 -35.98 -16.45
N TYR A 108 14.26 -35.65 -17.31
CA TYR A 108 14.72 -34.29 -17.55
C TYR A 108 14.24 -33.69 -18.89
N ILE A 109 13.76 -34.51 -19.83
CA ILE A 109 13.30 -34.05 -21.15
C ILE A 109 12.21 -33.01 -21.01
N ASP A 110 11.24 -33.20 -20.09
CA ASP A 110 10.10 -32.33 -19.92
C ASP A 110 10.42 -31.05 -19.11
N ILE A 111 11.53 -31.01 -18.41
CA ILE A 111 11.86 -29.92 -17.49
C ILE A 111 13.08 -29.10 -17.90
N LEU A 112 13.92 -29.58 -18.82
CA LEU A 112 15.06 -28.84 -19.33
C LEU A 112 14.70 -28.08 -20.60
N GLN A 113 15.22 -26.87 -20.70
CA GLN A 113 15.05 -25.97 -21.85
C GLN A 113 16.39 -25.33 -22.21
N ILE A 114 16.62 -25.07 -23.48
CA ILE A 114 17.76 -24.28 -23.93
C ILE A 114 17.21 -22.98 -24.51
N VAL A 115 17.53 -21.85 -23.88
CA VAL A 115 17.05 -20.53 -24.30
C VAL A 115 18.25 -19.63 -24.54
N LYS A 116 18.41 -19.10 -25.74
CA LYS A 116 19.58 -18.30 -26.16
C LYS A 116 20.92 -18.98 -25.85
N GLY A 117 20.94 -20.30 -25.97
CA GLY A 117 22.14 -21.10 -25.70
C GLY A 117 22.43 -21.35 -24.22
N GLU A 118 21.59 -20.93 -23.30
CA GLU A 118 21.71 -21.22 -21.88
C GLU A 118 20.78 -22.37 -21.50
N LEU A 119 21.29 -23.35 -20.72
CA LEU A 119 20.47 -24.43 -20.16
C LEU A 119 19.67 -23.90 -18.97
N LEU A 120 18.37 -24.04 -19.04
CA LEU A 120 17.42 -23.66 -17.99
C LEU A 120 16.64 -24.89 -17.52
N ILE A 121 16.15 -24.85 -16.28
CA ILE A 121 15.24 -25.85 -15.74
C ILE A 121 13.86 -25.24 -15.46
N LYS A 122 12.80 -25.93 -15.91
CA LYS A 122 11.40 -25.62 -15.60
C LYS A 122 10.86 -26.70 -14.68
N THR A 123 10.86 -26.48 -13.37
CA THR A 123 10.35 -27.45 -12.41
C THR A 123 9.84 -26.75 -11.13
N LYS A 124 8.85 -27.37 -10.47
CA LYS A 124 8.38 -26.99 -9.12
C LYS A 124 8.98 -27.89 -8.03
N ASP A 125 9.71 -28.95 -8.39
CA ASP A 125 10.35 -29.85 -7.44
C ASP A 125 11.53 -29.16 -6.75
N LYS A 126 11.42 -28.98 -5.41
CA LYS A 126 12.43 -28.30 -4.59
C LYS A 126 13.81 -28.97 -4.64
N LYS A 127 13.89 -30.29 -4.87
CA LYS A 127 15.17 -31.00 -4.96
C LYS A 127 15.83 -30.75 -6.30
N GLN A 128 15.06 -30.78 -7.40
CA GLN A 128 15.55 -30.43 -8.73
C GLN A 128 16.00 -28.98 -8.80
N ILE A 129 15.21 -28.03 -8.23
CA ILE A 129 15.61 -26.62 -8.11
C ILE A 129 16.94 -26.48 -7.37
N LYS A 130 17.08 -27.13 -6.21
CA LYS A 130 18.29 -27.08 -5.41
C LYS A 130 19.49 -27.70 -6.16
N ALA A 131 19.28 -28.82 -6.87
CA ALA A 131 20.31 -29.45 -7.68
C ALA A 131 20.78 -28.55 -8.81
N ALA A 132 19.84 -27.96 -9.58
CA ALA A 132 20.12 -27.05 -10.68
C ALA A 132 20.90 -25.79 -10.21
N GLN A 133 20.46 -25.16 -9.15
CA GLN A 133 21.14 -24.00 -8.55
C GLN A 133 22.56 -24.34 -8.09
N SER A 134 22.75 -25.53 -7.50
CA SER A 134 24.07 -25.97 -7.02
C SER A 134 25.09 -26.16 -8.14
N VAL A 135 24.66 -26.46 -9.37
CA VAL A 135 25.51 -26.60 -10.56
C VAL A 135 25.47 -25.38 -11.48
N GLY A 136 24.80 -24.32 -11.03
CA GLY A 136 24.69 -23.04 -11.76
C GLY A 136 23.82 -23.12 -13.02
N ILE A 137 22.81 -24.00 -13.05
CA ILE A 137 21.74 -24.00 -14.03
C ILE A 137 20.66 -23.07 -13.51
N GLN A 138 20.22 -22.17 -14.36
CA GLN A 138 19.21 -21.19 -13.99
C GLN A 138 17.80 -21.78 -14.12
N ILE A 139 16.87 -21.25 -13.32
CA ILE A 139 15.46 -21.61 -13.43
C ILE A 139 14.88 -20.81 -14.59
N ASN A 140 13.99 -21.42 -15.39
CA ASN A 140 13.26 -20.70 -16.43
C ASN A 140 12.60 -19.44 -15.81
N PRO A 141 12.81 -18.25 -16.39
CA PRO A 141 12.25 -17.01 -15.85
C PRO A 141 10.73 -16.98 -15.83
N TYR A 142 10.06 -17.85 -16.60
CA TYR A 142 8.62 -17.92 -16.68
C TYR A 142 8.06 -19.19 -16.03
N ASP A 143 7.30 -19.01 -14.95
CA ASP A 143 6.46 -20.07 -14.40
C ASP A 143 5.06 -19.95 -15.04
N ILE A 144 4.84 -20.73 -16.10
CA ILE A 144 3.60 -20.78 -16.86
C ILE A 144 2.89 -22.10 -16.56
N THR A 145 1.62 -22.04 -16.17
CA THR A 145 0.79 -23.22 -15.93
C THR A 145 0.39 -23.90 -17.26
N ASP A 146 -0.11 -25.14 -17.19
CA ASP A 146 -0.52 -25.89 -18.38
C ASP A 146 -1.67 -25.22 -19.16
N ASP A 147 -2.49 -24.41 -18.46
CA ASP A 147 -3.56 -23.60 -19.07
C ASP A 147 -3.10 -22.21 -19.51
N GLY A 148 -1.79 -21.93 -19.46
CA GLY A 148 -1.18 -20.71 -20.01
C GLY A 148 -1.15 -19.50 -19.09
N GLU A 149 -1.46 -19.64 -17.78
CA GLU A 149 -1.29 -18.55 -16.83
C GLU A 149 0.19 -18.37 -16.43
N LEU A 150 0.74 -17.19 -16.63
CA LEU A 150 2.06 -16.81 -16.16
C LEU A 150 1.97 -16.44 -14.67
N LEU A 151 2.49 -17.32 -13.80
CA LEU A 151 2.40 -17.14 -12.33
C LEU A 151 3.48 -16.23 -11.78
N SER A 152 4.70 -16.31 -12.33
CA SER A 152 5.81 -15.49 -11.86
C SER A 152 6.87 -15.32 -12.94
N SER A 153 7.63 -14.23 -12.85
CA SER A 153 8.87 -14.06 -13.59
C SER A 153 10.02 -13.85 -12.62
N ASN A 154 11.16 -14.51 -12.85
CA ASN A 154 12.36 -14.19 -12.11
C ASN A 154 13.01 -12.94 -12.73
N GLY A 155 12.83 -11.79 -12.10
CA GLY A 155 13.27 -10.49 -12.62
C GLY A 155 14.75 -10.41 -12.99
N ASN A 156 15.61 -11.22 -12.37
CA ASN A 156 17.05 -11.29 -12.71
C ASN A 156 17.35 -12.09 -13.98
N LEU A 157 16.38 -12.81 -14.52
CA LEU A 157 16.51 -13.70 -15.67
C LEU A 157 15.67 -13.26 -16.87
N LEU A 158 15.02 -12.08 -16.80
CA LEU A 158 14.19 -11.60 -17.89
C LEU A 158 15.03 -11.43 -19.17
N LEU A 159 14.54 -12.05 -20.22
CA LEU A 159 15.12 -11.97 -21.55
C LEU A 159 14.71 -10.65 -22.23
N VAL A 160 15.04 -9.54 -21.59
CA VAL A 160 14.92 -8.22 -22.23
C VAL A 160 16.01 -8.06 -23.28
N ASP A 161 15.69 -7.44 -24.41
CA ASP A 161 16.71 -7.08 -25.38
C ASP A 161 17.64 -5.95 -24.85
N SER A 162 18.63 -5.56 -25.63
CA SER A 162 19.59 -4.49 -25.27
C SER A 162 18.94 -3.14 -24.98
N GLU A 163 17.71 -2.94 -25.44
CA GLU A 163 16.91 -1.71 -25.24
C GLU A 163 15.97 -1.78 -24.04
N GLY A 164 15.83 -2.97 -23.43
CA GLY A 164 14.92 -3.23 -22.31
C GLY A 164 13.51 -3.62 -22.71
N ASN A 165 13.31 -4.11 -23.94
CA ASN A 165 12.02 -4.58 -24.42
C ASN A 165 11.84 -6.07 -24.12
N LEU A 166 10.63 -6.47 -23.79
CA LEU A 166 10.21 -7.84 -23.58
C LEU A 166 8.92 -8.14 -24.34
N SER A 167 8.90 -9.22 -25.10
CA SER A 167 7.67 -9.79 -25.67
C SER A 167 7.34 -11.07 -24.92
N LEU A 168 6.12 -11.19 -24.40
CA LEU A 168 5.67 -12.44 -23.79
C LEU A 168 5.48 -13.51 -24.86
N PRO A 169 5.73 -14.80 -24.54
CA PRO A 169 5.46 -15.91 -25.42
C PRO A 169 3.97 -16.04 -25.76
N ASP A 170 3.64 -16.46 -26.98
CA ASP A 170 2.26 -16.71 -27.40
C ASP A 170 1.56 -17.83 -26.63
N SER A 171 2.30 -18.64 -25.89
CA SER A 171 1.74 -19.64 -24.97
C SER A 171 1.11 -19.05 -23.72
N VAL A 172 1.36 -17.75 -23.42
CA VAL A 172 0.74 -17.05 -22.30
C VAL A 172 -0.63 -16.58 -22.73
N ASN A 173 -1.67 -16.97 -22.01
CA ASN A 173 -3.03 -16.46 -22.22
C ASN A 173 -3.53 -15.57 -21.09
N LYS A 174 -2.82 -15.59 -19.95
CA LYS A 174 -3.09 -14.77 -18.78
C LYS A 174 -1.78 -14.39 -18.06
N VAL A 175 -1.64 -13.14 -17.65
CA VAL A 175 -0.57 -12.70 -16.76
C VAL A 175 -1.11 -12.78 -15.34
N GLY A 176 -0.55 -13.65 -14.50
CA GLY A 176 -1.03 -13.94 -13.16
C GLY A 176 -0.74 -12.85 -12.12
N TYR A 177 -1.16 -13.11 -10.89
CA TYR A 177 -0.95 -12.23 -9.74
C TYR A 177 0.53 -11.92 -9.52
N GLY A 178 0.90 -10.64 -9.54
CA GLY A 178 2.25 -10.18 -9.23
C GLY A 178 3.36 -10.69 -10.17
N ALA A 179 3.02 -11.29 -11.32
CA ALA A 179 3.95 -12.02 -12.19
C ALA A 179 5.22 -11.23 -12.57
N PHE A 180 5.12 -9.93 -12.72
CA PHE A 180 6.22 -9.02 -13.03
C PHE A 180 6.35 -7.88 -12.00
N SER A 181 5.89 -8.08 -10.78
CA SER A 181 5.97 -7.02 -9.75
C SER A 181 7.43 -6.69 -9.41
N ASN A 182 7.75 -5.38 -9.36
CA ASN A 182 9.08 -4.87 -8.97
C ASN A 182 10.25 -5.41 -9.81
N VAL A 183 10.04 -5.59 -11.10
CA VAL A 183 11.09 -6.05 -12.04
C VAL A 183 11.95 -4.87 -12.49
N GLU A 184 13.27 -5.00 -12.38
CA GLU A 184 14.23 -4.00 -12.82
C GLU A 184 14.61 -4.18 -14.30
N GLY A 185 14.92 -3.07 -14.98
CA GLY A 185 15.43 -3.07 -16.35
C GLY A 185 14.39 -3.24 -17.46
N LEU A 186 13.14 -3.59 -17.13
CA LEU A 186 12.04 -3.70 -18.09
C LEU A 186 11.53 -2.31 -18.47
N LYS A 187 11.71 -1.89 -19.72
CA LYS A 187 11.24 -0.59 -20.23
C LYS A 187 9.95 -0.72 -21.07
N THR A 188 9.88 -1.73 -21.93
CA THR A 188 8.71 -1.98 -22.77
C THR A 188 8.27 -3.41 -22.62
N ILE A 189 6.98 -3.64 -22.37
CA ILE A 189 6.37 -4.98 -22.44
C ILE A 189 5.40 -5.07 -23.61
N ILE A 190 5.52 -6.13 -24.40
CA ILE A 190 4.62 -6.46 -25.49
C ILE A 190 3.76 -7.64 -25.02
N ILE A 191 2.45 -7.39 -24.89
CA ILE A 191 1.44 -8.37 -24.51
C ILE A 191 0.87 -8.99 -25.81
N PRO A 192 1.04 -10.29 -26.07
CA PRO A 192 0.61 -10.93 -27.30
C PRO A 192 -0.90 -11.05 -27.41
N GLU A 193 -1.39 -11.46 -28.60
CA GLU A 193 -2.82 -11.62 -28.89
C GLU A 193 -3.49 -12.70 -28.05
N SER A 194 -2.73 -13.69 -27.60
CA SER A 194 -3.21 -14.78 -26.74
C SER A 194 -3.66 -14.33 -25.36
N VAL A 195 -3.13 -13.20 -24.83
CA VAL A 195 -3.43 -12.75 -23.47
C VAL A 195 -4.77 -12.04 -23.40
N THR A 196 -5.66 -12.58 -22.57
CA THR A 196 -7.00 -12.03 -22.33
C THR A 196 -7.13 -11.31 -20.98
N GLU A 197 -6.24 -11.58 -20.04
CA GLU A 197 -6.25 -11.00 -18.68
C GLU A 197 -4.85 -10.64 -18.19
N ILE A 198 -4.74 -9.45 -17.59
CA ILE A 198 -3.61 -9.04 -16.74
C ILE A 198 -4.12 -9.07 -15.29
N GLY A 199 -3.51 -9.89 -14.45
CA GLY A 199 -3.90 -10.12 -13.06
C GLY A 199 -3.59 -8.98 -12.11
N ASP A 200 -4.03 -9.14 -10.87
CA ASP A 200 -3.79 -8.16 -9.81
C ASP A 200 -2.28 -8.02 -9.52
N TYR A 201 -1.80 -6.79 -9.32
CA TYR A 201 -0.40 -6.44 -9.06
C TYR A 201 0.60 -6.90 -10.12
N ALA A 202 0.17 -7.37 -11.29
CA ALA A 202 1.00 -8.04 -12.29
C ALA A 202 2.29 -7.27 -12.65
N PHE A 203 2.24 -5.96 -12.78
CA PHE A 203 3.35 -5.06 -13.08
C PHE A 203 3.53 -3.95 -12.04
N SER A 204 3.09 -4.18 -10.80
CA SER A 204 3.19 -3.17 -9.75
C SER A 204 4.65 -2.85 -9.40
N TYR A 205 4.90 -1.59 -9.05
CA TYR A 205 6.22 -1.06 -8.63
C TYR A 205 7.35 -1.23 -9.66
N ASN A 206 7.04 -1.42 -10.96
CA ASN A 206 8.04 -1.43 -12.04
C ASN A 206 8.54 -0.01 -12.32
N GLN A 207 9.63 0.38 -11.67
CA GLN A 207 10.20 1.73 -11.76
C GLN A 207 10.84 2.06 -13.13
N THR A 208 11.15 1.06 -13.94
CA THR A 208 11.78 1.22 -15.25
C THR A 208 10.82 1.10 -16.43
N LEU A 209 9.58 0.58 -16.18
CA LEU A 209 8.58 0.36 -17.24
C LEU A 209 8.06 1.70 -17.78
N GLU A 210 8.25 1.93 -19.08
CA GLU A 210 7.86 3.16 -19.77
C GLU A 210 6.66 2.96 -20.72
N LYS A 211 6.52 1.75 -21.28
CA LYS A 211 5.55 1.47 -22.32
C LYS A 211 4.95 0.06 -22.21
N VAL A 212 3.64 -0.04 -22.43
CA VAL A 212 2.91 -1.31 -22.56
C VAL A 212 2.23 -1.34 -23.91
N ILE A 213 2.48 -2.39 -24.70
CA ILE A 213 1.87 -2.60 -26.02
C ILE A 213 1.00 -3.85 -25.95
N ILE A 214 -0.32 -3.68 -26.07
CA ILE A 214 -1.30 -4.77 -26.08
C ILE A 214 -1.68 -5.04 -27.54
N LYS A 215 -1.36 -6.25 -28.04
CA LYS A 215 -1.62 -6.63 -29.43
C LYS A 215 -3.00 -7.27 -29.64
N GLY A 216 -3.60 -7.83 -28.58
CA GLY A 216 -4.80 -8.63 -28.67
C GLY A 216 -6.04 -8.05 -28.01
N ASN A 217 -7.00 -8.94 -27.80
CA ASN A 217 -8.31 -8.64 -27.22
C ASN A 217 -8.31 -8.81 -25.69
N LEU A 218 -7.44 -8.06 -25.00
CA LEU A 218 -7.44 -8.02 -23.55
C LEU A 218 -8.81 -7.61 -23.03
N THR A 219 -9.38 -8.35 -22.07
CA THR A 219 -10.70 -8.09 -21.51
C THR A 219 -10.65 -7.52 -20.10
N ARG A 220 -9.56 -7.82 -19.36
CA ARG A 220 -9.44 -7.48 -17.95
C ARG A 220 -8.03 -6.98 -17.60
N ILE A 221 -7.97 -5.89 -16.83
CA ILE A 221 -6.78 -5.42 -16.08
C ILE A 221 -7.13 -5.46 -14.60
N GLY A 222 -6.36 -6.20 -13.81
CA GLY A 222 -6.59 -6.46 -12.39
C GLY A 222 -6.32 -5.26 -11.48
N ASN A 223 -6.57 -5.46 -10.17
CA ASN A 223 -6.33 -4.45 -9.15
C ASN A 223 -4.83 -4.16 -9.04
N ALA A 224 -4.46 -2.87 -8.93
CA ALA A 224 -3.09 -2.42 -8.80
C ALA A 224 -2.12 -3.01 -9.86
N ALA A 225 -2.62 -3.41 -11.04
CA ALA A 225 -1.83 -4.09 -12.06
C ALA A 225 -0.57 -3.30 -12.46
N PHE A 226 -0.64 -1.97 -12.52
CA PHE A 226 0.49 -1.06 -12.80
C PHE A 226 0.69 -0.04 -11.67
N ASP A 227 0.21 -0.32 -10.45
CA ASP A 227 0.36 0.59 -9.31
C ASP A 227 1.83 0.87 -9.03
N GLY A 228 2.19 2.15 -8.94
CA GLY A 228 3.57 2.55 -8.67
C GLY A 228 4.55 2.33 -9.82
N ALA A 229 4.11 2.03 -11.04
CA ALA A 229 4.93 2.05 -12.24
C ALA A 229 5.19 3.51 -12.66
N ASN A 230 6.00 4.21 -11.86
CA ASN A 230 6.14 5.67 -11.90
C ASN A 230 6.68 6.24 -13.22
N ASN A 231 7.28 5.41 -14.07
CA ASN A 231 7.80 5.81 -15.39
C ASN A 231 6.90 5.39 -16.55
N LEU A 232 5.78 4.70 -16.30
CA LEU A 232 4.84 4.29 -17.37
C LEU A 232 4.18 5.53 -17.99
N LYS A 233 4.51 5.79 -19.24
CA LYS A 233 4.08 6.96 -20.04
C LYS A 233 3.01 6.62 -21.06
N GLU A 234 3.05 5.39 -21.59
CA GLU A 234 2.22 4.98 -22.70
C GLU A 234 1.64 3.58 -22.48
N ILE A 235 0.35 3.45 -22.71
CA ILE A 235 -0.37 2.18 -22.82
C ILE A 235 -1.52 2.35 -23.83
N ASN A 236 -1.70 1.38 -24.75
CA ASN A 236 -2.90 1.29 -25.56
C ASN A 236 -3.91 0.39 -24.86
N LEU A 237 -5.13 0.88 -24.67
CA LEU A 237 -6.22 0.13 -24.05
C LEU A 237 -7.21 -0.29 -25.16
N PRO A 238 -7.27 -1.57 -25.56
CA PRO A 238 -8.20 -2.01 -26.59
C PRO A 238 -9.66 -1.94 -26.11
N ASP A 239 -10.60 -1.73 -27.04
CA ASP A 239 -12.03 -1.59 -26.77
C ASP A 239 -12.66 -2.85 -26.13
N SER A 240 -11.99 -4.01 -26.22
CA SER A 240 -12.41 -5.27 -25.59
C SER A 240 -12.36 -5.24 -24.06
N ILE A 241 -11.59 -4.31 -23.45
CA ILE A 241 -11.49 -4.21 -21.99
C ILE A 241 -12.84 -3.76 -21.43
N ASN A 242 -13.39 -4.58 -20.54
CA ASN A 242 -14.63 -4.30 -19.80
C ASN A 242 -14.41 -4.12 -18.29
N TYR A 243 -13.20 -4.40 -17.80
CA TYR A 243 -12.83 -4.21 -16.40
C TYR A 243 -11.42 -3.67 -16.25
N ILE A 244 -11.29 -2.57 -15.48
CA ILE A 244 -10.02 -2.02 -14.99
C ILE A 244 -10.16 -1.91 -13.47
N GLY A 245 -9.29 -2.61 -12.75
CA GLY A 245 -9.37 -2.76 -11.30
C GLY A 245 -9.02 -1.51 -10.51
N GLU A 246 -9.24 -1.60 -9.19
CA GLU A 246 -8.83 -0.56 -8.24
C GLU A 246 -7.32 -0.32 -8.31
N ARG A 247 -6.90 0.96 -8.28
CA ARG A 247 -5.49 1.37 -8.33
C ARG A 247 -4.71 0.88 -9.55
N ALA A 248 -5.40 0.40 -10.60
CA ALA A 248 -4.74 -0.25 -11.73
C ALA A 248 -3.59 0.58 -12.34
N PHE A 249 -3.72 1.89 -12.39
CA PHE A 249 -2.71 2.82 -12.93
C PHE A 249 -2.26 3.89 -11.92
N ARG A 250 -2.48 3.66 -10.62
CA ARG A 250 -2.12 4.63 -9.59
C ARG A 250 -0.62 4.96 -9.63
N CYS A 251 -0.29 6.26 -9.49
CA CYS A 251 1.09 6.76 -9.48
C CYS A 251 1.87 6.50 -10.78
N THR A 252 1.21 6.34 -11.94
CA THR A 252 1.89 6.26 -13.24
C THR A 252 2.20 7.63 -13.82
N SER A 253 3.07 7.68 -14.85
CA SER A 253 3.42 8.89 -15.62
C SER A 253 2.65 9.03 -16.93
N LEU A 254 1.51 8.37 -17.08
CA LEU A 254 0.65 8.52 -18.25
C LEU A 254 0.34 9.99 -18.51
N THR A 255 0.44 10.43 -19.76
CA THR A 255 0.12 11.80 -20.16
C THR A 255 -1.26 11.91 -20.78
N GLN A 256 -1.74 10.83 -21.37
CA GLN A 256 -3.06 10.71 -21.98
C GLN A 256 -3.64 9.32 -21.77
N VAL A 257 -4.96 9.22 -21.80
CA VAL A 257 -5.69 7.96 -21.80
C VAL A 257 -7.00 8.07 -22.58
N VAL A 258 -7.28 7.07 -23.42
CA VAL A 258 -8.58 6.87 -24.06
C VAL A 258 -9.19 5.65 -23.41
N LEU A 259 -10.36 5.81 -22.77
CA LEU A 259 -11.01 4.69 -22.09
C LEU A 259 -11.64 3.72 -23.10
N PRO A 260 -11.55 2.40 -22.87
CA PRO A 260 -12.15 1.37 -23.71
C PRO A 260 -13.67 1.53 -23.82
N LYS A 261 -14.24 1.26 -24.99
CA LYS A 261 -15.69 1.45 -25.23
C LYS A 261 -16.59 0.58 -24.34
N ASN A 262 -16.11 -0.61 -23.95
CA ASN A 262 -16.87 -1.55 -23.14
C ASN A 262 -16.73 -1.33 -21.63
N LEU A 263 -15.94 -0.33 -21.20
CA LEU A 263 -15.76 -0.03 -19.79
C LEU A 263 -16.93 0.77 -19.23
N GLN A 264 -17.68 0.20 -18.29
CA GLN A 264 -18.83 0.84 -17.64
C GLN A 264 -18.47 1.57 -16.34
N ASN A 265 -17.43 1.11 -15.65
CA ASN A 265 -17.10 1.64 -14.32
C ASN A 265 -15.61 1.95 -14.21
N LEU A 266 -15.28 3.15 -13.74
CA LEU A 266 -13.96 3.46 -13.20
C LEU A 266 -13.95 3.16 -11.70
N GLN A 267 -13.04 2.28 -11.30
CA GLN A 267 -12.93 1.81 -9.93
C GLN A 267 -12.19 2.81 -9.03
N TYR A 268 -12.14 2.49 -7.73
CA TYR A 268 -11.43 3.26 -6.70
C TYR A 268 -9.95 3.46 -7.08
N ASP A 269 -9.46 4.72 -7.01
CA ASP A 269 -8.06 5.06 -7.23
C ASP A 269 -7.48 4.73 -8.62
N THR A 270 -8.27 4.41 -9.65
CA THR A 270 -7.76 3.86 -10.92
C THR A 270 -6.60 4.66 -11.51
N PHE A 271 -6.72 5.99 -11.63
CA PHE A 271 -5.67 6.90 -12.13
C PHE A 271 -5.21 7.91 -11.07
N ASN A 272 -5.38 7.59 -9.78
CA ASN A 272 -4.98 8.49 -8.70
C ASN A 272 -3.47 8.75 -8.73
N ALA A 273 -3.08 10.00 -8.47
CA ALA A 273 -1.70 10.48 -8.48
C ALA A 273 -0.96 10.32 -9.83
N CYS A 274 -1.67 10.14 -10.94
CA CYS A 274 -1.11 10.27 -12.28
C CYS A 274 -0.87 11.75 -12.59
N ASN A 275 0.14 12.34 -11.97
CA ASN A 275 0.38 13.79 -11.94
C ASN A 275 0.78 14.41 -13.29
N LYS A 276 0.97 13.61 -14.33
CA LYS A 276 1.24 14.02 -15.71
C LYS A 276 0.02 13.84 -16.63
N LEU A 277 -1.04 13.18 -16.18
CA LEU A 277 -2.22 12.88 -17.00
C LEU A 277 -3.03 14.15 -17.25
N LYS A 278 -3.01 14.62 -18.52
CA LYS A 278 -3.68 15.84 -18.98
C LYS A 278 -4.89 15.53 -19.85
N ASP A 279 -4.73 14.59 -20.77
CA ASP A 279 -5.72 14.31 -21.80
C ASP A 279 -6.46 13.01 -21.49
N VAL A 280 -7.74 13.14 -21.19
CA VAL A 280 -8.63 12.00 -20.88
C VAL A 280 -9.83 12.03 -21.80
N VAL A 281 -10.00 10.94 -22.54
CA VAL A 281 -11.19 10.73 -23.37
C VAL A 281 -12.04 9.64 -22.71
N LEU A 282 -13.22 10.05 -22.22
CA LEU A 282 -14.22 9.13 -21.67
C LEU A 282 -15.01 8.48 -22.80
N ASN A 283 -15.40 7.23 -22.62
CA ASN A 283 -16.24 6.49 -23.57
C ASN A 283 -17.74 6.68 -23.31
N GLU A 284 -18.56 6.52 -24.35
CA GLU A 284 -20.04 6.59 -24.26
C GLU A 284 -20.70 5.34 -23.62
N GLY A 285 -19.94 4.48 -22.96
CA GLY A 285 -20.47 3.36 -22.16
C GLY A 285 -20.18 3.52 -20.68
N LEU A 286 -19.41 4.55 -20.29
CA LEU A 286 -19.06 4.78 -18.90
C LEU A 286 -20.27 5.30 -18.11
N GLU A 287 -20.64 4.61 -17.03
CA GLU A 287 -21.77 4.93 -16.17
C GLU A 287 -21.34 5.53 -14.84
N ASN A 288 -20.24 5.01 -14.26
CA ASN A 288 -19.84 5.36 -12.90
C ASN A 288 -18.36 5.71 -12.79
N MET A 289 -18.06 6.75 -12.02
CA MET A 289 -16.70 7.13 -11.62
C MET A 289 -16.58 7.13 -10.09
N ALA A 290 -15.77 6.20 -9.57
CA ALA A 290 -15.58 5.99 -8.14
C ALA A 290 -14.67 7.06 -7.49
N THR A 291 -14.55 6.96 -6.17
CA THR A 291 -13.69 7.79 -5.34
C THR A 291 -12.24 7.75 -5.85
N TYR A 292 -11.61 8.91 -5.98
CA TYR A 292 -10.22 9.11 -6.40
C TYR A 292 -9.87 8.60 -7.81
N ALA A 293 -10.85 8.26 -8.66
CA ALA A 293 -10.58 7.70 -9.97
C ALA A 293 -9.61 8.55 -10.80
N PHE A 294 -9.64 9.88 -10.69
CA PHE A 294 -8.71 10.83 -11.31
C PHE A 294 -8.02 11.75 -10.29
N GLY A 295 -7.97 11.38 -9.01
CA GLY A 295 -7.40 12.20 -7.95
C GLY A 295 -5.94 12.61 -8.24
N GLY A 296 -5.60 13.90 -8.06
CA GLY A 296 -4.22 14.39 -8.22
C GLY A 296 -3.68 14.41 -9.65
N THR A 297 -4.53 14.26 -10.67
CA THR A 297 -4.13 14.36 -12.08
C THR A 297 -3.90 15.80 -12.54
N ALA A 298 -3.25 15.96 -13.71
CA ALA A 298 -2.98 17.26 -14.33
C ALA A 298 -4.07 17.69 -15.33
N ILE A 299 -5.22 17.03 -15.36
CA ILE A 299 -6.35 17.32 -16.25
C ILE A 299 -6.76 18.79 -16.12
N GLU A 300 -6.89 19.48 -17.25
CA GLU A 300 -7.37 20.88 -17.30
C GLU A 300 -8.83 20.98 -17.73
N LYS A 301 -9.27 20.07 -18.59
CA LYS A 301 -10.64 19.97 -19.10
C LYS A 301 -11.05 18.51 -19.22
N ILE A 302 -12.31 18.20 -18.94
CA ILE A 302 -12.90 16.87 -19.16
C ILE A 302 -14.31 17.02 -19.73
N VAL A 303 -14.71 16.14 -20.65
CA VAL A 303 -16.05 16.09 -21.23
C VAL A 303 -16.79 14.90 -20.65
N LEU A 304 -17.91 15.14 -19.98
CA LEU A 304 -18.77 14.07 -19.46
C LEU A 304 -19.67 13.53 -20.56
N THR A 305 -19.60 12.23 -20.80
CA THR A 305 -20.45 11.55 -21.80
C THR A 305 -21.88 11.39 -21.31
N SER A 306 -22.81 11.15 -22.22
CA SER A 306 -24.25 11.09 -21.94
C SER A 306 -24.64 9.99 -20.96
N THR A 307 -23.88 8.92 -20.91
CA THR A 307 -24.15 7.71 -20.11
C THR A 307 -23.72 7.81 -18.66
N ILE A 308 -22.92 8.78 -18.29
CA ILE A 308 -22.43 8.90 -16.89
C ILE A 308 -23.60 9.25 -15.97
N GLU A 309 -23.89 8.36 -15.04
CA GLU A 309 -24.96 8.50 -14.05
C GLU A 309 -24.47 8.94 -12.68
N SER A 310 -23.24 8.52 -12.31
CA SER A 310 -22.69 8.73 -10.98
C SER A 310 -21.23 9.17 -10.99
N ILE A 311 -20.94 10.23 -10.22
CA ILE A 311 -19.61 10.75 -9.96
C ILE A 311 -19.47 10.91 -8.45
N ASN A 312 -18.45 10.29 -7.85
CA ASN A 312 -18.16 10.49 -6.43
C ASN A 312 -17.58 11.89 -6.17
N SER A 313 -17.94 12.51 -5.05
CA SER A 313 -17.46 13.86 -4.67
C SER A 313 -15.93 13.98 -4.50
N SER A 314 -15.21 12.89 -4.47
CA SER A 314 -13.74 12.86 -4.42
C SER A 314 -13.09 12.35 -5.71
N THR A 315 -13.84 12.11 -6.79
CA THR A 315 -13.32 11.61 -8.07
C THR A 315 -12.17 12.48 -8.60
N PHE A 316 -12.31 13.80 -8.52
CA PHE A 316 -11.34 14.80 -9.00
C PHE A 316 -10.59 15.50 -7.87
N ILE A 317 -10.48 14.88 -6.70
CA ILE A 317 -9.75 15.48 -5.57
C ILE A 317 -8.33 15.85 -5.97
N SER A 318 -7.85 17.01 -5.53
CA SER A 318 -6.49 17.48 -5.83
C SER A 318 -6.15 17.67 -7.32
N CYS A 319 -7.13 17.68 -8.23
CA CYS A 319 -6.95 18.06 -9.63
C CYS A 319 -6.78 19.60 -9.73
N LYS A 320 -5.59 20.08 -9.38
CA LYS A 320 -5.30 21.52 -9.21
C LYS A 320 -5.42 22.34 -10.50
N ASN A 321 -5.40 21.68 -11.66
CA ASN A 321 -5.45 22.32 -12.98
C ASN A 321 -6.85 22.27 -13.61
N LEU A 322 -7.78 21.45 -13.07
CA LEU A 322 -9.10 21.24 -13.67
C LEU A 322 -9.94 22.52 -13.53
N LYS A 323 -10.20 23.16 -14.66
CA LYS A 323 -10.91 24.43 -14.77
C LYS A 323 -12.23 24.34 -15.54
N GLU A 324 -12.42 23.26 -16.32
CA GLU A 324 -13.60 23.10 -17.17
C GLU A 324 -14.08 21.65 -17.14
N ILE A 325 -15.36 21.46 -16.85
CA ILE A 325 -16.07 20.21 -16.98
C ILE A 325 -17.23 20.43 -17.94
N ASP A 326 -17.11 19.90 -19.15
CA ASP A 326 -18.15 20.03 -20.17
C ASP A 326 -19.23 18.97 -19.92
N VAL A 327 -20.40 19.45 -19.52
CA VAL A 327 -21.60 18.65 -19.24
C VAL A 327 -22.65 18.77 -20.35
N SER A 328 -22.31 19.35 -21.50
CA SER A 328 -23.28 19.67 -22.58
C SER A 328 -24.04 18.47 -23.12
N LYS A 329 -23.46 17.27 -22.99
CA LYS A 329 -24.07 15.99 -23.41
C LYS A 329 -24.72 15.22 -22.26
N ASN A 330 -24.57 15.68 -21.00
CA ASN A 330 -25.02 14.93 -19.83
C ASN A 330 -26.05 15.72 -19.01
N ASN A 331 -27.22 15.12 -18.80
CA ASN A 331 -28.33 15.76 -18.07
C ASN A 331 -28.32 15.47 -16.55
N ASN A 332 -27.36 14.68 -16.05
CA ASN A 332 -27.30 14.30 -14.65
C ASN A 332 -26.46 15.28 -13.81
N PHE A 333 -25.71 16.18 -14.47
CA PHE A 333 -24.81 17.11 -13.81
C PHE A 333 -24.97 18.53 -14.31
N ILE A 334 -24.60 19.48 -13.47
CA ILE A 334 -24.54 20.91 -13.78
C ILE A 334 -23.14 21.41 -13.41
N PHE A 335 -22.48 22.11 -14.33
CA PHE A 335 -21.23 22.81 -14.07
C PHE A 335 -21.44 24.29 -14.24
N GLU A 336 -21.41 25.03 -13.11
CA GLU A 336 -21.56 26.49 -13.10
C GLU A 336 -20.69 27.10 -12.01
N SER A 337 -20.24 28.31 -12.21
CA SER A 337 -19.37 29.05 -11.26
C SER A 337 -18.18 28.19 -10.80
N ASN A 338 -17.64 27.36 -11.70
CA ASN A 338 -16.53 26.41 -11.44
C ASN A 338 -16.83 25.32 -10.37
N ILE A 339 -18.09 25.01 -10.18
CA ILE A 339 -18.57 23.96 -9.27
C ILE A 339 -19.36 22.95 -10.08
N LEU A 340 -19.03 21.66 -9.91
CA LEU A 340 -19.82 20.53 -10.43
C LEU A 340 -20.83 20.10 -9.38
N PHE A 341 -22.09 20.07 -9.76
CA PHE A 341 -23.22 19.63 -8.94
C PHE A 341 -23.88 18.38 -9.55
N ASP A 342 -24.65 17.68 -8.73
CA ASP A 342 -25.72 16.82 -9.21
C ASP A 342 -26.83 17.65 -9.89
N LYS A 343 -27.70 17.00 -10.68
CA LYS A 343 -28.75 17.68 -11.45
C LYS A 343 -29.73 18.53 -10.62
N ASN A 344 -29.88 18.23 -9.34
CA ASN A 344 -30.79 18.92 -8.44
C ASN A 344 -30.09 20.03 -7.63
N LYS A 345 -28.77 20.20 -7.80
CA LYS A 345 -27.91 21.11 -7.01
C LYS A 345 -28.00 20.85 -5.51
N THR A 346 -28.15 19.59 -5.10
CA THR A 346 -28.20 19.21 -3.69
C THR A 346 -26.85 18.75 -3.15
N ASN A 347 -25.94 18.33 -4.06
CA ASN A 347 -24.60 17.88 -3.71
C ASN A 347 -23.55 18.58 -4.58
N ILE A 348 -22.46 18.99 -3.95
CA ILE A 348 -21.24 19.44 -4.62
C ILE A 348 -20.37 18.21 -4.88
N LEU A 349 -20.04 17.95 -6.15
CA LEU A 349 -19.21 16.82 -6.57
C LEU A 349 -17.76 17.24 -6.79
N PHE A 350 -17.52 18.50 -7.20
CA PHE A 350 -16.18 19.05 -7.39
C PHE A 350 -16.21 20.59 -7.31
N ILE A 351 -15.12 21.16 -6.82
CA ILE A 351 -14.88 22.61 -6.82
C ILE A 351 -13.52 22.84 -7.50
N SER A 352 -13.51 23.62 -8.58
CA SER A 352 -12.26 24.04 -9.19
C SER A 352 -11.49 24.97 -8.24
N THR A 353 -10.30 24.52 -7.85
CA THR A 353 -9.43 25.30 -6.95
C THR A 353 -8.95 26.61 -7.60
N ILE A 354 -8.97 26.68 -8.93
CA ILE A 354 -8.61 27.89 -9.69
C ILE A 354 -9.58 29.03 -9.39
N ALA A 355 -10.88 28.71 -9.25
CA ALA A 355 -11.90 29.71 -8.93
C ALA A 355 -11.72 30.35 -7.55
N LEU A 356 -11.09 29.63 -6.63
CA LEU A 356 -10.91 30.08 -5.24
C LEU A 356 -9.55 30.76 -4.99
N LYS A 357 -8.64 30.79 -5.95
CA LYS A 357 -7.27 31.34 -5.76
C LYS A 357 -7.25 32.81 -5.35
N ASN A 358 -8.17 33.61 -5.87
CA ASN A 358 -8.18 35.08 -5.71
C ASN A 358 -9.23 35.55 -4.69
N THR A 359 -9.84 34.67 -3.93
CA THR A 359 -10.81 35.03 -2.88
C THR A 359 -10.33 34.54 -1.52
N ASN A 360 -10.71 35.29 -0.47
CA ASN A 360 -10.53 34.85 0.91
C ASN A 360 -11.83 34.30 1.53
N THR A 361 -12.92 34.31 0.76
CA THR A 361 -14.24 33.87 1.21
C THR A 361 -14.79 32.80 0.27
N PHE A 362 -15.25 31.70 0.85
CA PHE A 362 -16.00 30.69 0.14
C PHE A 362 -17.44 30.63 0.62
N SER A 363 -18.39 30.84 -0.28
CA SER A 363 -19.83 30.70 0.00
C SER A 363 -20.29 29.33 -0.49
N ILE A 364 -20.78 28.50 0.43
CA ILE A 364 -21.43 27.23 0.07
C ILE A 364 -22.77 27.60 -0.59
N PRO A 365 -23.08 27.11 -1.80
CA PRO A 365 -24.31 27.43 -2.51
C PRO A 365 -25.57 27.03 -1.75
N GLU A 366 -26.66 27.79 -1.96
CA GLU A 366 -27.97 27.44 -1.40
C GLU A 366 -28.52 26.17 -2.05
N GLY A 367 -29.27 25.36 -1.29
CA GLY A 367 -29.75 24.04 -1.70
C GLY A 367 -28.89 22.87 -1.20
N ILE A 368 -27.60 23.13 -0.92
CA ILE A 368 -26.69 22.11 -0.39
C ILE A 368 -27.10 21.76 1.05
N LYS A 369 -27.30 20.47 1.32
CA LYS A 369 -27.70 19.94 2.64
C LYS A 369 -26.53 19.41 3.45
N SER A 370 -25.56 18.78 2.81
CA SER A 370 -24.34 18.24 3.45
C SER A 370 -23.10 18.68 2.65
N TYR A 371 -22.06 19.14 3.33
CA TYR A 371 -20.81 19.54 2.72
C TYR A 371 -19.67 18.57 3.05
N SER A 372 -19.19 17.88 2.03
CA SER A 372 -18.10 16.91 2.15
C SER A 372 -16.98 17.07 1.11
N THR A 373 -17.08 18.07 0.24
CA THR A 373 -16.07 18.34 -0.81
C THR A 373 -14.80 18.92 -0.20
N ASP A 374 -13.64 18.41 -0.61
CA ASP A 374 -12.37 18.75 0.02
C ASP A 374 -11.76 20.03 -0.56
N ILE A 375 -11.72 21.09 0.26
CA ILE A 375 -10.98 22.33 0.02
C ILE A 375 -9.91 22.57 1.10
N SER A 376 -9.54 21.57 1.88
CA SER A 376 -8.62 21.69 3.02
C SER A 376 -7.23 22.24 2.65
N GLY A 377 -6.80 22.08 1.40
CA GLY A 377 -5.55 22.61 0.86
C GLY A 377 -5.57 24.12 0.51
N MET A 378 -6.70 24.80 0.61
CA MET A 378 -6.87 26.22 0.22
C MET A 378 -6.46 27.16 1.36
N THR A 379 -5.21 27.56 1.42
CA THR A 379 -4.66 28.40 2.51
C THR A 379 -5.12 29.86 2.47
N ASN A 380 -5.68 30.33 1.35
CA ASN A 380 -6.17 31.70 1.18
C ASN A 380 -7.60 31.91 1.72
N ILE A 381 -8.41 30.85 1.90
CA ILE A 381 -9.78 30.97 2.39
C ILE A 381 -9.77 31.23 3.89
N LYS A 382 -10.30 32.37 4.31
CA LYS A 382 -10.39 32.85 5.69
C LYS A 382 -11.81 32.84 6.25
N LYS A 383 -12.81 32.92 5.36
CA LYS A 383 -14.22 33.00 5.72
C LYS A 383 -15.03 31.96 4.95
N ILE A 384 -15.94 31.28 5.65
CA ILE A 384 -16.97 30.43 5.05
C ILE A 384 -18.35 31.04 5.28
N ILE A 385 -19.16 31.07 4.22
CA ILE A 385 -20.59 31.45 4.33
C ILE A 385 -21.42 30.17 4.17
N ILE A 386 -22.16 29.85 5.21
CA ILE A 386 -23.03 28.67 5.31
C ILE A 386 -24.45 29.02 4.92
N PRO A 387 -25.08 28.33 3.94
CA PRO A 387 -26.45 28.61 3.51
C PRO A 387 -27.49 28.15 4.55
N ALA A 388 -28.73 28.61 4.37
CA ALA A 388 -29.84 28.17 5.22
C ALA A 388 -30.15 26.67 5.10
N SER A 389 -29.88 26.08 3.95
CA SER A 389 -30.16 24.69 3.63
C SER A 389 -29.18 23.67 4.26
N LEU A 390 -27.96 24.10 4.67
CA LEU A 390 -26.92 23.20 5.14
C LEU A 390 -27.23 22.68 6.54
N THR A 391 -27.23 21.35 6.70
CA THR A 391 -27.50 20.69 7.98
C THR A 391 -26.29 19.96 8.54
N ASP A 392 -25.31 19.64 7.68
CA ASP A 392 -24.11 18.89 8.07
C ASP A 392 -22.87 19.41 7.31
N ILE A 393 -21.74 19.49 8.02
CA ILE A 393 -20.47 19.96 7.48
C ILE A 393 -19.31 19.18 8.09
N ASN A 394 -18.43 18.64 7.23
CA ASN A 394 -17.24 17.94 7.68
C ASN A 394 -16.06 18.92 7.84
N PRO A 395 -15.62 19.23 9.08
CA PRO A 395 -14.55 20.21 9.31
C PRO A 395 -13.20 19.77 8.74
N ASN A 396 -12.99 18.47 8.52
CA ASN A 396 -11.78 17.95 7.88
C ASN A 396 -11.60 18.41 6.44
N LYS A 397 -12.69 18.67 5.76
CA LYS A 397 -12.72 19.09 4.37
C LYS A 397 -12.52 20.60 4.19
N LEU A 398 -12.43 21.32 5.31
CA LEU A 398 -12.25 22.77 5.33
C LEU A 398 -10.80 23.16 5.60
N PRO A 399 -10.34 24.33 5.10
CA PRO A 399 -8.99 24.84 5.34
C PRO A 399 -8.72 25.14 6.82
N LYS A 400 -7.49 24.90 7.25
CA LYS A 400 -7.03 25.36 8.59
C LYS A 400 -6.95 26.87 8.71
N SER A 401 -6.95 27.59 7.58
CA SER A 401 -6.86 29.06 7.51
C SER A 401 -8.16 29.77 7.85
N ILE A 402 -9.27 29.07 8.06
CA ILE A 402 -10.56 29.69 8.40
C ILE A 402 -10.45 30.42 9.73
N GLU A 403 -10.96 31.67 9.72
CA GLU A 403 -10.95 32.59 10.85
C GLU A 403 -12.37 33.01 11.27
N SER A 404 -13.34 32.89 10.36
CA SER A 404 -14.72 33.24 10.63
C SER A 404 -15.72 32.46 9.80
N ILE A 405 -16.91 32.32 10.34
CA ILE A 405 -18.06 31.70 9.67
C ILE A 405 -19.22 32.70 9.70
N GLU A 406 -19.95 32.77 8.61
CA GLU A 406 -21.24 33.47 8.54
C GLU A 406 -22.32 32.43 8.24
N ILE A 407 -23.35 32.39 9.06
CA ILE A 407 -24.51 31.51 8.80
C ILE A 407 -25.65 32.37 8.30
N LYS A 408 -26.20 32.06 7.12
CA LYS A 408 -27.34 32.78 6.56
C LYS A 408 -28.61 32.58 7.39
N ASN A 409 -29.43 33.60 7.43
CA ASN A 409 -30.72 33.57 8.12
C ASN A 409 -31.56 32.39 7.63
N GLY A 410 -32.22 31.69 8.58
CA GLY A 410 -33.06 30.52 8.28
C GLY A 410 -32.39 29.16 8.47
N ASN A 411 -31.10 29.11 8.73
CA ASN A 411 -30.48 27.85 9.15
C ASN A 411 -30.95 27.49 10.57
N LYS A 412 -31.53 26.29 10.69
CA LYS A 412 -32.11 25.82 11.98
C LYS A 412 -31.24 24.76 12.67
N THR A 413 -30.18 24.35 12.01
CA THR A 413 -29.37 23.18 12.45
C THR A 413 -28.00 23.58 12.95
N LEU A 414 -27.37 24.56 12.29
CA LEU A 414 -26.02 25.01 12.59
C LEU A 414 -26.05 26.39 13.25
N LEU A 415 -25.22 26.58 14.24
CA LEU A 415 -25.08 27.79 15.03
C LEU A 415 -23.59 28.18 15.08
N TYR A 416 -23.30 29.48 14.99
CA TYR A 416 -21.93 29.98 15.10
C TYR A 416 -21.87 31.18 16.02
N GLU A 417 -21.06 31.10 17.03
CA GLU A 417 -20.88 32.15 18.02
C GLU A 417 -19.42 32.13 18.55
N ASN A 418 -18.81 33.29 18.65
CA ASN A 418 -17.50 33.52 19.28
C ASN A 418 -16.39 32.54 18.81
N GLY A 419 -16.39 32.17 17.52
CA GLY A 419 -15.41 31.25 16.96
C GLY A 419 -15.78 29.78 17.06
N PHE A 420 -16.96 29.43 17.55
CA PHE A 420 -17.44 28.07 17.72
C PHE A 420 -18.62 27.77 16.80
N LEU A 421 -18.48 26.78 15.93
CA LEU A 421 -19.54 26.20 15.11
C LEU A 421 -20.05 24.93 15.80
N TYR A 422 -21.33 24.87 16.07
CA TYR A 422 -21.98 23.71 16.69
C TYR A 422 -23.35 23.45 16.09
N ASN A 423 -23.88 22.27 16.30
CA ASN A 423 -25.20 21.90 15.79
C ASN A 423 -26.31 22.01 16.87
N SER A 424 -27.54 21.88 16.44
CA SER A 424 -28.74 21.90 17.32
C SER A 424 -28.75 20.75 18.36
N SER A 425 -27.94 19.69 18.15
CA SER A 425 -27.71 18.62 19.14
C SER A 425 -26.61 18.96 20.15
N GLN A 426 -26.18 20.23 20.19
CA GLN A 426 -25.17 20.72 21.15
C GLN A 426 -23.79 20.04 20.99
N THR A 427 -23.44 19.63 19.75
CA THR A 427 -22.12 19.09 19.42
C THR A 427 -21.29 20.19 18.79
N LEU A 428 -20.13 20.49 19.38
CA LEU A 428 -19.11 21.35 18.77
C LEU A 428 -18.52 20.65 17.54
N ILE A 429 -18.69 21.28 16.38
CA ILE A 429 -18.19 20.78 15.08
C ILE A 429 -16.82 21.36 14.78
N MET A 430 -16.63 22.67 15.02
CA MET A 430 -15.39 23.37 14.69
C MET A 430 -15.14 24.56 15.59
N CYS A 431 -13.89 24.72 16.03
CA CYS A 431 -13.38 25.93 16.65
C CYS A 431 -12.40 26.61 15.68
N CYS A 432 -12.66 27.87 15.34
CA CYS A 432 -11.77 28.72 14.53
C CYS A 432 -11.37 30.01 15.26
N SER A 433 -11.47 30.02 16.60
CA SER A 433 -11.02 31.16 17.43
C SER A 433 -9.53 31.43 17.22
N LYS A 434 -9.17 32.71 17.27
CA LYS A 434 -7.79 33.23 17.21
C LYS A 434 -7.24 33.59 18.56
N GLU A 435 -8.07 33.53 19.60
CA GLU A 435 -7.66 33.79 20.97
C GLU A 435 -6.74 32.67 21.47
N LYS A 436 -5.85 33.00 22.39
CA LYS A 436 -4.98 31.99 23.03
C LYS A 436 -5.70 31.19 24.10
N ASP A 437 -6.54 31.88 24.85
CA ASP A 437 -7.30 31.36 25.98
C ASP A 437 -8.77 31.36 25.63
N ILE A 438 -9.37 30.18 25.59
CA ILE A 438 -10.77 30.04 25.21
C ILE A 438 -11.56 29.23 26.23
N THR A 439 -12.81 29.65 26.41
CA THR A 439 -13.83 28.89 27.12
C THR A 439 -14.89 28.45 26.12
N VAL A 440 -15.11 27.17 26.00
CA VAL A 440 -16.17 26.60 25.14
C VAL A 440 -17.52 27.01 25.73
N PRO A 441 -18.49 27.49 24.93
CA PRO A 441 -19.79 28.00 25.43
C PRO A 441 -20.55 26.97 26.25
N GLU A 442 -21.23 27.45 27.29
CA GLU A 442 -22.20 26.63 28.04
C GLU A 442 -23.34 26.15 27.13
N GLY A 443 -23.86 24.97 27.43
CA GLY A 443 -24.86 24.29 26.61
C GLY A 443 -24.25 23.27 25.63
N ILE A 444 -22.95 23.34 25.33
CA ILE A 444 -22.28 22.29 24.53
C ILE A 444 -22.17 21.00 25.36
N LYS A 445 -22.68 19.89 24.81
CA LYS A 445 -22.66 18.56 25.44
C LYS A 445 -21.60 17.64 24.89
N THR A 446 -21.21 17.82 23.62
CA THR A 446 -20.23 16.95 22.96
C THR A 446 -19.19 17.79 22.24
N ILE A 447 -17.92 17.47 22.44
CA ILE A 447 -16.82 17.96 21.62
C ILE A 447 -16.59 16.95 20.50
N GLY A 448 -16.90 17.37 19.27
CA GLY A 448 -16.83 16.53 18.09
C GLY A 448 -15.38 16.20 17.68
N ALA A 449 -15.20 15.09 16.99
CA ALA A 449 -13.89 14.69 16.46
C ALA A 449 -13.29 15.80 15.59
N LEU A 450 -11.98 16.06 15.79
CA LEU A 450 -11.21 17.05 15.01
C LEU A 450 -11.71 18.49 15.10
N SER A 451 -12.60 18.80 16.04
CA SER A 451 -13.27 20.10 16.16
C SER A 451 -12.32 21.27 16.42
N PHE A 452 -11.10 21.05 16.92
CA PHE A 452 -10.08 22.08 17.11
C PHE A 452 -9.03 22.12 16.00
N LYS A 453 -9.23 21.43 14.88
CA LYS A 453 -8.24 21.38 13.78
C LYS A 453 -7.86 22.76 13.23
N GLN A 454 -8.79 23.72 13.24
CA GLN A 454 -8.60 25.09 12.77
C GLN A 454 -8.10 26.03 13.89
N ALA A 455 -8.11 25.61 15.14
CA ALA A 455 -7.73 26.41 16.31
C ALA A 455 -6.21 26.47 16.50
N THR A 456 -5.49 27.01 15.50
CA THR A 456 -4.01 26.96 15.45
C THR A 456 -3.33 27.90 16.44
N ASN A 457 -4.03 28.93 16.97
CA ASN A 457 -3.48 29.88 17.93
C ASN A 457 -3.84 29.57 19.39
N VAL A 458 -4.81 28.69 19.60
CA VAL A 458 -5.32 28.36 20.93
C VAL A 458 -4.25 27.64 21.75
N GLU A 459 -4.02 28.13 22.97
CA GLU A 459 -3.07 27.57 23.92
C GLU A 459 -3.79 26.90 25.11
N ASN A 460 -4.85 27.51 25.61
CA ASN A 460 -5.60 27.02 26.78
C ASN A 460 -7.08 26.87 26.45
N VAL A 461 -7.65 25.72 26.81
CA VAL A 461 -9.06 25.39 26.58
C VAL A 461 -9.74 25.04 27.90
N VAL A 462 -10.81 25.74 28.22
CA VAL A 462 -11.69 25.40 29.35
C VAL A 462 -13.00 24.86 28.78
N PHE A 463 -13.37 23.66 29.18
CA PHE A 463 -14.65 23.08 28.81
C PHE A 463 -15.74 23.39 29.84
N PRO A 464 -17.00 23.59 29.38
CA PRO A 464 -18.10 23.98 30.24
C PRO A 464 -18.58 22.82 31.13
N ASP A 465 -19.32 23.16 32.17
CA ASP A 465 -19.97 22.17 33.04
C ASP A 465 -21.09 21.39 32.32
N SER A 466 -21.68 21.93 31.28
CA SER A 466 -22.65 21.23 30.43
C SER A 466 -22.04 20.07 29.61
N LEU A 467 -20.70 19.99 29.49
CA LEU A 467 -20.03 18.99 28.66
C LEU A 467 -20.18 17.58 29.24
N VAL A 468 -20.53 16.62 28.39
CA VAL A 468 -20.74 15.22 28.74
C VAL A 468 -19.71 14.30 28.04
N SER A 469 -19.37 14.62 26.77
CA SER A 469 -18.56 13.71 25.95
C SER A 469 -17.46 14.43 25.15
N ILE A 470 -16.27 13.81 25.09
CA ILE A 470 -15.13 14.24 24.29
C ILE A 470 -14.79 13.11 23.33
N GLN A 471 -14.90 13.34 22.02
CA GLN A 471 -14.67 12.35 20.96
C GLN A 471 -13.18 12.18 20.61
N ASP A 472 -12.90 11.34 19.60
CA ASP A 472 -11.56 11.04 19.13
C ASP A 472 -10.86 12.23 18.51
N ARG A 473 -9.54 12.33 18.71
CA ARG A 473 -8.66 13.23 17.99
C ARG A 473 -9.14 14.71 17.97
N VAL A 474 -9.82 15.13 18.99
CA VAL A 474 -10.40 16.48 19.11
C VAL A 474 -9.36 17.57 18.77
N PHE A 475 -8.14 17.43 19.28
CA PHE A 475 -7.05 18.40 19.12
C PHE A 475 -6.06 18.08 18.00
N GLU A 476 -6.37 17.12 17.12
CA GLU A 476 -5.48 16.82 15.98
C GLU A 476 -5.36 18.03 15.06
N GLY A 477 -4.12 18.51 14.83
CA GLY A 477 -3.84 19.71 14.06
C GLY A 477 -3.78 21.01 14.86
N ALA A 478 -4.25 21.04 16.11
CA ALA A 478 -4.11 22.15 17.04
C ALA A 478 -2.75 22.07 17.77
N SER A 479 -1.69 22.57 17.12
CA SER A 479 -0.30 22.36 17.58
C SER A 479 0.08 23.14 18.84
N ASN A 480 -0.66 24.19 19.19
CA ASN A 480 -0.27 25.11 20.27
C ASN A 480 -0.98 24.87 21.60
N ILE A 481 -1.89 23.90 21.67
CA ILE A 481 -2.60 23.57 22.92
C ILE A 481 -1.60 23.15 24.00
N LYS A 482 -1.61 23.87 25.14
CA LYS A 482 -0.78 23.66 26.31
C LYS A 482 -1.56 23.18 27.54
N ARG A 483 -2.84 23.57 27.64
CA ARG A 483 -3.69 23.25 28.80
C ARG A 483 -5.11 22.92 28.35
N ILE A 484 -5.67 21.89 28.96
CA ILE A 484 -7.05 21.46 28.77
C ILE A 484 -7.69 21.29 30.16
N ASP A 485 -8.74 22.05 30.46
CA ASP A 485 -9.49 21.93 31.69
C ASP A 485 -10.84 21.28 31.39
N ILE A 486 -11.11 20.14 32.00
CA ILE A 486 -12.29 19.28 31.79
C ILE A 486 -13.23 19.44 32.98
N GLY A 487 -14.50 19.78 32.71
CA GLY A 487 -15.54 20.03 33.71
C GLY A 487 -16.04 18.77 34.42
N LYS A 488 -16.84 18.99 35.47
CA LYS A 488 -17.30 17.95 36.41
C LYS A 488 -18.27 16.92 35.85
N ASN A 489 -19.03 17.26 34.79
CA ASN A 489 -20.08 16.39 34.26
C ASN A 489 -19.61 15.48 33.12
N VAL A 490 -18.36 15.57 32.70
CA VAL A 490 -17.82 14.72 31.63
C VAL A 490 -17.77 13.26 32.10
N ASN A 491 -18.46 12.37 31.35
CA ASN A 491 -18.57 10.94 31.65
C ASN A 491 -18.13 10.02 30.50
N ASN A 492 -17.77 10.63 29.34
CA ASN A 492 -17.23 9.90 28.21
C ASN A 492 -16.05 10.65 27.59
N ILE A 493 -14.85 10.09 27.70
CA ILE A 493 -13.62 10.63 27.12
C ILE A 493 -12.99 9.53 26.23
N SER A 494 -12.82 9.84 24.94
CA SER A 494 -12.05 8.95 24.07
C SER A 494 -10.59 8.88 24.52
N PRO A 495 -9.94 7.71 24.53
CA PRO A 495 -8.54 7.54 24.90
C PRO A 495 -7.58 8.33 23.99
N ILE A 496 -7.96 8.59 22.75
CA ILE A 496 -7.18 9.35 21.77
C ILE A 496 -7.73 10.77 21.52
N PHE A 497 -8.36 11.38 22.51
CA PHE A 497 -8.92 12.75 22.38
C PHE A 497 -7.83 13.79 22.15
N LYS A 498 -6.63 13.61 22.72
CA LYS A 498 -5.48 14.47 22.53
C LYS A 498 -4.77 14.22 21.19
N ARG A 499 -3.96 15.17 20.75
CA ARG A 499 -3.11 14.96 19.56
C ARG A 499 -1.89 14.08 19.87
N ARG A 500 -1.26 13.56 18.84
CA ARG A 500 0.08 12.94 18.95
C ARG A 500 1.10 14.01 19.44
N ASN A 501 2.07 13.59 20.25
CA ASN A 501 3.12 14.45 20.84
C ASN A 501 2.55 15.61 21.68
N TYR A 502 1.43 15.39 22.38
CA TYR A 502 0.89 16.37 23.32
C TYR A 502 1.64 16.32 24.64
N ASN A 503 2.32 17.42 24.98
CA ASN A 503 3.09 17.57 26.24
C ASN A 503 2.45 18.63 27.17
N GLY A 504 1.21 18.99 26.96
CA GLY A 504 0.49 19.96 27.78
C GLY A 504 -0.13 19.32 29.02
N VAL A 505 -0.75 20.17 29.84
CA VAL A 505 -1.43 19.78 31.07
C VAL A 505 -2.91 19.49 30.79
N VAL A 506 -3.40 18.38 31.30
CA VAL A 506 -4.83 18.06 31.33
C VAL A 506 -5.27 18.09 32.78
N ASN A 507 -6.28 18.88 33.09
CA ASN A 507 -6.92 18.94 34.40
C ASN A 507 -8.33 18.40 34.31
N ILE A 508 -8.79 17.76 35.39
CA ILE A 508 -10.19 17.38 35.59
C ILE A 508 -10.68 18.06 36.85
N ASP A 509 -11.89 18.60 36.79
CA ASP A 509 -12.54 19.19 37.93
C ASP A 509 -12.60 18.17 39.09
N LYS A 510 -12.27 18.62 40.30
CA LYS A 510 -12.26 17.78 41.51
C LYS A 510 -13.63 17.17 41.86
N GLU A 511 -14.71 17.77 41.38
CA GLU A 511 -16.08 17.29 41.55
C GLU A 511 -16.49 16.26 40.47
N ASN A 512 -15.60 15.93 39.52
CA ASN A 512 -15.88 14.91 38.52
C ASN A 512 -15.88 13.51 39.19
N THR A 513 -17.01 12.85 39.13
CA THR A 513 -17.20 11.49 39.75
C THR A 513 -16.91 10.36 38.78
N ASN A 514 -16.66 10.65 37.51
CA ASN A 514 -16.43 9.65 36.46
C ASN A 514 -14.95 9.44 36.12
N TYR A 515 -14.12 10.47 36.32
CA TYR A 515 -12.71 10.43 35.94
C TYR A 515 -11.82 11.09 36.99
N VAL A 516 -10.59 10.64 37.07
CA VAL A 516 -9.52 11.24 37.85
C VAL A 516 -8.20 11.17 37.08
N ILE A 517 -7.35 12.18 37.27
CA ILE A 517 -5.95 12.15 36.80
C ILE A 517 -5.05 11.98 38.01
N GLU A 518 -4.19 10.96 37.95
CA GLU A 518 -3.14 10.72 38.93
C GLU A 518 -1.86 10.31 38.22
N ASN A 519 -0.72 10.92 38.56
CA ASN A 519 0.57 10.66 37.93
C ASN A 519 0.56 10.77 36.39
N ASN A 520 -0.18 11.75 35.85
CA ASN A 520 -0.39 11.95 34.41
C ASN A 520 -1.10 10.78 33.72
N ILE A 521 -1.84 9.99 34.43
CA ILE A 521 -2.69 8.93 33.89
C ILE A 521 -4.15 9.28 34.14
N LEU A 522 -4.95 9.23 33.09
CA LEU A 522 -6.40 9.38 33.14
C LEU A 522 -7.04 8.03 33.47
N TYR A 523 -7.75 7.98 34.56
CA TYR A 523 -8.52 6.80 35.00
C TYR A 523 -10.02 7.08 34.93
N LYS A 524 -10.79 6.10 34.48
CA LYS A 524 -12.24 6.08 34.65
C LYS A 524 -12.58 5.46 36.00
N LEU A 525 -13.50 6.10 36.72
CA LEU A 525 -13.97 5.67 38.02
C LEU A 525 -15.22 4.82 37.91
N ASN A 526 -15.31 3.79 38.74
CA ASN A 526 -16.52 3.04 39.04
C ASN A 526 -16.72 2.99 40.57
N ASN A 527 -17.80 3.59 41.05
CA ASN A 527 -18.04 3.73 42.49
C ASN A 527 -16.84 4.33 43.27
N GLY A 528 -16.21 5.34 42.69
CA GLY A 528 -15.04 6.06 43.25
C GLY A 528 -13.73 5.32 43.18
N LYS A 529 -13.63 4.10 42.62
CA LYS A 529 -12.42 3.32 42.42
C LYS A 529 -11.94 3.45 40.97
N LYS A 530 -10.62 3.45 40.74
CA LYS A 530 -10.00 3.49 39.41
C LYS A 530 -10.16 2.14 38.71
N GLU A 531 -11.23 1.95 37.99
CA GLU A 531 -11.52 0.69 37.30
C GLU A 531 -10.72 0.52 36.01
N ARG A 532 -10.62 1.60 35.23
CA ARG A 532 -10.02 1.54 33.89
C ARG A 532 -8.94 2.59 33.71
N LEU A 533 -7.78 2.21 33.21
CA LEU A 533 -6.80 3.12 32.67
C LEU A 533 -7.25 3.55 31.27
N VAL A 534 -7.55 4.83 31.05
CA VAL A 534 -8.07 5.36 29.79
C VAL A 534 -6.94 5.86 28.89
N ALA A 535 -6.02 6.67 29.43
CA ALA A 535 -4.91 7.22 28.66
C ALA A 535 -3.74 7.66 29.55
N VAL A 536 -2.53 7.45 29.06
CA VAL A 536 -1.32 8.10 29.61
C VAL A 536 -1.16 9.45 28.94
N LEU A 537 -1.12 10.52 29.71
CA LEU A 537 -1.25 11.89 29.22
C LEU A 537 0.08 12.55 28.80
N THR A 538 1.23 12.00 29.21
CA THR A 538 2.55 12.49 28.84
C THR A 538 3.33 11.44 28.06
N GLU A 539 4.21 11.86 27.13
CA GLU A 539 4.92 10.94 26.23
C GLU A 539 6.34 10.59 26.68
N ASN A 540 6.89 11.25 27.70
CA ASN A 540 8.32 11.18 28.02
C ASN A 540 8.64 10.53 29.38
N THR A 541 7.84 9.57 29.82
CA THR A 541 8.10 8.85 31.07
C THR A 541 8.51 7.41 30.80
N ASN A 542 9.75 7.06 31.17
CA ASN A 542 10.22 5.67 31.13
C ASN A 542 9.57 4.80 32.22
N ASN A 543 9.14 5.41 33.33
CA ASN A 543 8.53 4.72 34.46
C ASN A 543 7.06 5.15 34.58
N ILE A 544 6.16 4.32 34.10
CA ILE A 544 4.72 4.50 34.25
C ILE A 544 4.24 3.55 35.34
N GLU A 545 3.83 4.13 36.47
CA GLU A 545 3.27 3.36 37.58
C GLU A 545 1.74 3.36 37.48
N ILE A 546 1.18 2.18 37.18
CA ILE A 546 -0.27 1.98 37.06
C ILE A 546 -0.85 1.75 38.46
N SER A 547 -1.96 2.40 38.78
CA SER A 547 -2.68 2.15 40.03
C SER A 547 -3.09 0.67 40.18
N LYS A 548 -2.89 0.11 41.38
CA LYS A 548 -3.25 -1.28 41.68
C LYS A 548 -4.76 -1.56 41.69
N GLU A 549 -5.58 -0.52 41.67
CA GLU A 549 -7.04 -0.63 41.61
C GLU A 549 -7.55 -0.94 40.18
N VAL A 550 -6.69 -0.80 39.17
CA VAL A 550 -7.09 -0.93 37.77
C VAL A 550 -7.39 -2.39 37.41
N ASN A 551 -8.56 -2.61 36.82
CA ASN A 551 -8.98 -3.92 36.31
C ASN A 551 -8.81 -4.01 34.79
N ILE A 552 -8.87 -2.90 34.07
CA ILE A 552 -8.88 -2.84 32.61
C ILE A 552 -7.82 -1.85 32.11
N ILE A 553 -6.93 -2.31 31.26
CA ILE A 553 -6.11 -1.45 30.41
C ILE A 553 -6.93 -1.15 29.16
N GLY A 554 -7.39 0.07 29.04
CA GLY A 554 -8.33 0.49 28.00
C GLY A 554 -7.76 0.51 26.59
N THR A 555 -8.63 0.62 25.60
CA THR A 555 -8.27 0.77 24.19
C THR A 555 -7.35 1.96 24.00
N ASN A 556 -6.22 1.76 23.30
CA ASN A 556 -5.21 2.80 23.04
C ASN A 556 -4.63 3.49 24.30
N ALA A 557 -4.67 2.86 25.46
CA ALA A 557 -4.33 3.47 26.75
C ALA A 557 -2.91 4.01 26.84
N PHE A 558 -1.94 3.35 26.19
CA PHE A 558 -0.53 3.76 26.08
C PHE A 558 -0.17 4.26 24.68
N PHE A 559 -1.17 4.64 23.88
CA PHE A 559 -0.93 5.06 22.50
C PHE A 559 0.16 6.12 22.38
N GLY A 560 1.19 5.84 21.55
CA GLY A 560 2.25 6.79 21.24
C GLY A 560 3.29 7.03 22.36
N GLN A 561 3.40 6.13 23.34
CA GLN A 561 4.43 6.20 24.40
C GLN A 561 5.80 5.82 23.85
N LYS A 562 6.46 6.76 23.16
CA LYS A 562 7.71 6.53 22.41
C LYS A 562 8.97 6.40 23.27
N SER A 563 8.91 6.75 24.55
CA SER A 563 10.06 6.67 25.48
C SER A 563 10.02 5.43 26.37
N MET A 564 8.86 4.80 26.50
CA MET A 564 8.67 3.62 27.35
C MET A 564 9.38 2.40 26.77
N THR A 565 10.33 1.84 27.50
CA THR A 565 11.06 0.63 27.11
C THR A 565 10.50 -0.63 27.74
N GLN A 566 9.90 -0.53 28.92
CA GLN A 566 9.29 -1.65 29.64
C GLN A 566 8.08 -1.22 30.43
N ILE A 567 7.19 -2.17 30.69
CA ILE A 567 6.05 -1.98 31.58
C ILE A 567 5.70 -3.27 32.32
N ILE A 568 5.33 -3.09 33.59
CA ILE A 568 4.80 -4.17 34.44
C ILE A 568 3.32 -3.88 34.70
N ILE A 569 2.46 -4.78 34.27
CA ILE A 569 1.02 -4.69 34.52
C ILE A 569 0.73 -5.13 35.96
N PRO A 570 0.03 -4.34 36.77
CA PRO A 570 -0.22 -4.67 38.16
C PRO A 570 -1.18 -5.86 38.32
N LYS A 571 -1.02 -6.58 39.42
CA LYS A 571 -2.01 -7.59 39.87
C LYS A 571 -3.34 -6.90 40.12
N GLY A 572 -4.42 -7.45 39.55
CA GLY A 572 -5.75 -6.83 39.56
C GLY A 572 -6.27 -6.54 38.16
N VAL A 573 -5.38 -6.29 37.20
CA VAL A 573 -5.79 -6.20 35.79
C VAL A 573 -6.24 -7.55 35.28
N THR A 574 -7.42 -7.57 34.67
CA THR A 574 -8.07 -8.76 34.11
C THR A 574 -8.16 -8.72 32.59
N SER A 575 -8.16 -7.51 31.99
CA SER A 575 -8.29 -7.35 30.52
C SER A 575 -7.35 -6.26 29.99
N ILE A 576 -6.81 -6.51 28.78
CA ILE A 576 -6.02 -5.57 27.98
C ILE A 576 -6.69 -5.42 26.62
N GLU A 577 -7.20 -4.23 26.35
CA GLU A 577 -8.02 -3.97 25.16
C GLU A 577 -7.19 -3.65 23.90
N GLY A 578 -7.89 -3.53 22.75
CA GLY A 578 -7.27 -3.33 21.43
C GLY A 578 -6.41 -2.07 21.34
N GLY A 579 -5.26 -2.19 20.70
CA GLY A 579 -4.33 -1.07 20.53
C GLY A 579 -3.72 -0.51 21.81
N ALA A 580 -3.90 -1.16 22.95
CA ALA A 580 -3.45 -0.64 24.25
C ALA A 580 -2.01 -0.13 24.22
N PHE A 581 -1.13 -0.80 23.47
CA PHE A 581 0.30 -0.46 23.30
C PHE A 581 0.64 -0.04 21.86
N SER A 582 -0.32 0.46 21.11
CA SER A 582 -0.07 0.93 19.74
C SER A 582 0.91 2.11 19.72
N GLU A 583 1.81 2.14 18.73
CA GLU A 583 2.84 3.17 18.51
C GLU A 583 3.83 3.34 19.68
N CYS A 584 3.98 2.34 20.55
CA CYS A 584 5.03 2.30 21.57
C CYS A 584 6.36 1.85 20.95
N SER A 585 6.99 2.70 20.13
CA SER A 585 8.09 2.31 19.24
C SER A 585 9.38 1.85 19.95
N LYS A 586 9.58 2.20 21.23
CA LYS A 586 10.73 1.76 22.03
C LYS A 586 10.39 0.66 23.04
N LEU A 587 9.15 0.20 23.10
CA LEU A 587 8.76 -0.84 24.05
C LEU A 587 9.44 -2.17 23.70
N GLU A 588 10.24 -2.68 24.62
CA GLU A 588 11.01 -3.92 24.48
C GLU A 588 10.44 -5.05 25.32
N ARG A 589 9.89 -4.74 26.51
CA ARG A 589 9.43 -5.73 27.47
C ARG A 589 8.09 -5.36 28.11
N VAL A 590 7.19 -6.35 28.19
CA VAL A 590 5.91 -6.25 28.91
C VAL A 590 5.79 -7.45 29.86
N GLU A 591 5.48 -7.19 31.14
CA GLU A 591 5.21 -8.23 32.13
C GLU A 591 3.73 -8.22 32.51
N ILE A 592 3.06 -9.36 32.31
CA ILE A 592 1.62 -9.55 32.47
C ILE A 592 1.33 -10.52 33.62
N PRO A 593 0.58 -10.09 34.65
CA PRO A 593 0.28 -10.92 35.81
C PRO A 593 -0.73 -12.03 35.47
N ASN A 594 -0.78 -13.05 36.33
CA ASN A 594 -1.72 -14.18 36.21
C ASN A 594 -3.21 -13.84 36.39
N THR A 595 -3.52 -12.59 36.75
CA THR A 595 -4.91 -12.11 36.85
C THR A 595 -5.50 -11.71 35.49
N VAL A 596 -4.65 -11.48 34.47
CA VAL A 596 -5.14 -11.16 33.12
C VAL A 596 -5.68 -12.42 32.45
N THR A 597 -6.94 -12.37 32.03
CA THR A 597 -7.65 -13.47 31.37
C THR A 597 -8.02 -13.15 29.93
N ASP A 598 -7.97 -11.88 29.55
CA ASP A 598 -8.34 -11.42 28.21
C ASP A 598 -7.35 -10.41 27.67
N ILE A 599 -6.85 -10.64 26.44
CA ILE A 599 -5.97 -9.74 25.72
C ILE A 599 -6.47 -9.65 24.27
N ALA A 600 -6.86 -8.46 23.84
CA ALA A 600 -7.35 -8.26 22.49
C ALA A 600 -6.27 -8.57 21.42
N ASN A 601 -6.67 -9.16 20.30
CA ASN A 601 -5.76 -9.56 19.21
C ASN A 601 -4.91 -8.43 18.61
N THR A 602 -5.27 -7.18 18.88
CA THR A 602 -4.58 -5.97 18.42
C THR A 602 -3.92 -5.19 19.56
N ALA A 603 -3.80 -5.75 20.77
CA ALA A 603 -3.26 -5.05 21.94
C ALA A 603 -1.84 -4.52 21.71
N PHE A 604 -1.00 -5.28 21.01
CA PHE A 604 0.34 -4.92 20.56
C PHE A 604 0.32 -4.77 19.04
N SER A 605 0.18 -3.55 18.51
CA SER A 605 0.15 -3.35 17.06
C SER A 605 1.51 -3.60 16.40
N ALA A 606 1.49 -3.90 15.10
CA ALA A 606 2.68 -4.16 14.29
C ALA A 606 3.73 -3.02 14.28
N GLU A 607 3.39 -1.83 14.73
CA GLU A 607 4.29 -0.68 14.83
C GLU A 607 5.20 -0.69 16.08
N SER A 608 5.04 -1.68 16.97
CA SER A 608 5.93 -1.91 18.12
C SER A 608 7.10 -2.81 17.71
N PHE A 609 7.92 -2.36 16.77
CA PHE A 609 9.02 -3.15 16.15
C PHE A 609 10.10 -3.62 17.13
N ASN A 610 10.26 -2.96 18.28
CA ASN A 610 11.29 -3.29 19.27
C ASN A 610 10.82 -4.28 20.32
N LEU A 611 9.53 -4.57 20.43
CA LEU A 611 9.00 -5.51 21.43
C LEU A 611 9.63 -6.90 21.23
N SER A 612 10.43 -7.31 22.19
CA SER A 612 11.23 -8.53 22.16
C SER A 612 10.77 -9.56 23.19
N GLU A 613 10.02 -9.14 24.21
CA GLU A 613 9.63 -10.00 25.31
C GLU A 613 8.25 -9.63 25.89
N ILE A 614 7.34 -10.60 25.92
CA ILE A 614 6.08 -10.52 26.66
C ILE A 614 6.09 -11.68 27.65
N ILE A 615 6.27 -11.37 28.94
CA ILE A 615 6.29 -12.37 30.03
C ILE A 615 4.89 -12.48 30.62
N ILE A 616 4.34 -13.70 30.62
CA ILE A 616 2.98 -13.96 31.09
C ILE A 616 3.03 -14.95 32.25
N HIS A 617 2.47 -14.55 33.38
CA HIS A 617 2.41 -15.38 34.59
C HIS A 617 1.24 -16.35 34.62
N ASN A 618 0.55 -16.56 33.50
CA ASN A 618 -0.51 -17.54 33.34
C ASN A 618 0.05 -18.85 32.80
N LYS A 619 -0.76 -19.93 32.90
CA LYS A 619 -0.48 -21.21 32.25
C LYS A 619 -0.37 -21.04 30.73
N GLU A 620 0.53 -21.77 30.09
CA GLU A 620 0.75 -21.70 28.66
C GLU A 620 -0.56 -21.87 27.87
N ASN A 621 -0.75 -20.99 26.88
CA ASN A 621 -1.93 -20.94 26.00
C ASN A 621 -3.29 -20.74 26.71
N SER A 622 -3.31 -20.29 27.96
CA SER A 622 -4.56 -20.01 28.68
C SER A 622 -5.28 -18.73 28.24
N ILE A 623 -4.58 -17.85 27.49
CA ILE A 623 -5.16 -16.64 26.89
C ILE A 623 -5.05 -16.76 25.37
N ALA A 624 -6.20 -16.71 24.69
CA ALA A 624 -6.27 -16.87 23.23
C ALA A 624 -5.65 -15.68 22.46
N GLY A 625 -5.23 -15.92 21.21
CA GLY A 625 -4.86 -14.87 20.26
C GLY A 625 -3.39 -14.41 20.30
N ALA A 626 -2.51 -15.05 21.10
CA ALA A 626 -1.10 -14.70 21.09
C ALA A 626 -0.53 -14.73 19.65
N PRO A 627 0.36 -13.80 19.27
CA PRO A 627 1.03 -12.76 20.05
C PRO A 627 0.30 -11.40 20.09
N TRP A 628 -1.02 -11.35 19.93
CA TRP A 628 -1.88 -10.17 20.03
C TRP A 628 -1.43 -8.97 19.20
N GLY A 629 -0.91 -9.23 17.99
CA GLY A 629 -0.44 -8.22 17.04
C GLY A 629 1.04 -7.82 17.16
N ALA A 630 1.83 -8.47 18.03
CA ALA A 630 3.26 -8.19 18.15
C ALA A 630 4.02 -8.54 16.86
N ALA A 631 4.85 -7.61 16.36
CA ALA A 631 5.53 -7.72 15.07
C ALA A 631 6.50 -8.91 14.96
N LYS A 632 7.12 -9.33 16.07
CA LYS A 632 8.06 -10.47 16.12
C LYS A 632 7.38 -11.84 16.26
N GLY A 633 6.06 -11.87 16.29
CA GLY A 633 5.27 -13.09 16.35
C GLY A 633 5.39 -13.86 17.66
N MET A 634 5.07 -15.16 17.63
CA MET A 634 5.03 -16.03 18.83
C MET A 634 6.35 -16.13 19.59
N LYS A 635 7.49 -15.86 18.95
CA LYS A 635 8.81 -15.93 19.60
C LYS A 635 9.01 -14.91 20.72
N VAL A 636 8.17 -13.89 20.75
CA VAL A 636 8.21 -12.81 21.75
C VAL A 636 7.51 -13.20 23.05
N VAL A 637 6.67 -14.24 23.04
CA VAL A 637 5.81 -14.60 24.18
C VAL A 637 6.47 -15.68 25.04
N GLN A 638 6.61 -15.42 26.34
CA GLN A 638 7.15 -16.33 27.34
C GLN A 638 6.11 -16.60 28.45
N TRP A 639 5.63 -17.85 28.52
CA TRP A 639 4.70 -18.29 29.56
C TRP A 639 5.49 -18.82 30.76
N VAL A 640 5.36 -18.20 31.92
CA VAL A 640 6.09 -18.56 33.15
C VAL A 640 5.19 -19.06 34.27
N GLY A 641 3.85 -19.10 34.05
CA GLY A 641 2.89 -19.67 34.98
C GLY A 641 2.95 -21.21 35.00
N LYS A 642 2.82 -21.79 36.21
CA LYS A 642 2.79 -23.24 36.42
C LYS A 642 1.40 -23.83 36.31
#